data_ac75337448925c512b27145b934d5784
#
_entry.id   ac75337448925c512b27145b934d5784
#
_cell.length_a   1.000
_cell.length_b   1.000
_cell.length_c   1.000
_cell.angle_alpha   90.00
_cell.angle_beta   90.00
_cell.angle_gamma   90.00
#
_symmetry.space_group_name_H-M   'P 1'
#
loop_
_entity.id
_entity.type
_entity.pdbx_description
1 polymer ?
#
loop_
_entity_poly.entity_id
_entity_poly.type
_entity_poly.pdbx_seq_one_letter_code
_entity_poly.pdbx_strand_id
1 'polypeptide(L)'
;MSLIIILGVAAVAIVLSPVLVKLIGTKAGYPLGMLALADTVLLARELPRALVEPITISYPWVPGALADIGFSVRLDGLSAIFALLALIVGAVVFLYSAAYLPARGAGATNFYTLMTAFMASVLLLVLADDVFLLFIAWELVSLASFMLIARSGGRGGEAGSQRTLILTFIGGLTLLVAMSIAATQAGTTSIHGILRSSFWVDKPGLTAALAVLVAVSAFTKAAQFPFHFWLPEAMAAITPVSAFLHAAAVVKAGIYVLLRFSTVFHDVAVWNYLLITIGMVTAVMASLFAIGQTDLKRLTAYSTVSHLGWIVATIGVGTPFALAAALVHTIAHGLFKSSLFMLVGVVDHQTGTRDIERLGSSWRQLPFTFTSTVIACAAMAAVPPTFGFISKESMLTAFEQAPLDNVGVVVLLGAATVGALLTFTYSARIVADGFIDGDRDMSGVREAPFLLWFPAALPGLVTVPLAVLASVVEGPIDAAVITMTNTDPRAHVALWHGVNTPFVLSLVVLVLGVVGVWYRQRIWRVVTHRQFLPVDGNQLLKLGLQSLSAAGKSLGRMADTLSPARHLALLFGLFIVFGAVVGINGLLGGGVDGVALHPRIPGSDRVTDLLPLAIIVLAVVIIVRTPKRLTAVAGIGVAGVGVTLQVLMLGAPDVALTQFLVESLTVVIMMLVVRQQPERFHPEHRKSAASKSMPIVVAVGFGVVTFLGSYLLVGRNDRSDLAMWYLQNGPKVTEGDNVVNTILVEFRAFDTMGELSVLGMAAIVIAAVVTSMPRYPFMRGTHPAPIGHAELNTIPMKTLLKIMLPFLGVLSALIFWRGHNSPGGGFIAALVAGGALMLVYFSYPRDQRVARVNVPVILTGVGIMTAVFSGVLGLMKGSFLFPIHGHFLGQHFTTSMIFDLGVYLAVLGMLSMAVNVLGGYLRPGMEYEDLNFTRVDSPLVSTPVVGVDAQHEPAPETPEHKRIVAQARRDAALLKLDSSRHIAQIMASGDPDADPGGPGGGGLPKVSEAPKTGPEELS
;
A
#
# COMPACT_ATOMS: atom_id res chain seq x y z
N MET A 1 15.26 16.59 20.97
CA MET A 1 14.08 17.47 20.78
C MET A 1 13.95 17.98 19.36
N SER A 2 14.99 18.49 18.74
CA SER A 2 14.95 19.06 17.36
C SER A 2 14.50 18.07 16.28
N LEU A 3 14.91 16.79 16.31
CA LEU A 3 14.45 15.78 15.35
C LEU A 3 12.94 15.54 15.40
N ILE A 4 12.35 15.54 16.59
CA ILE A 4 10.89 15.43 16.75
C ILE A 4 10.20 16.67 16.19
N ILE A 5 10.80 17.85 16.37
CA ILE A 5 10.26 19.09 15.83
C ILE A 5 10.26 19.05 14.29
N ILE A 6 11.36 18.59 13.65
CA ILE A 6 11.46 18.46 12.20
C ILE A 6 10.38 17.49 11.67
N LEU A 7 10.27 16.30 12.24
CA LEU A 7 9.21 15.34 11.87
C LEU A 7 7.82 15.88 12.18
N GLY A 8 7.66 16.63 13.28
CA GLY A 8 6.42 17.29 13.67
C GLY A 8 6.01 18.38 12.68
N VAL A 9 6.93 19.23 12.24
CA VAL A 9 6.67 20.26 11.21
C VAL A 9 6.27 19.62 9.90
N ALA A 10 6.96 18.55 9.47
CA ALA A 10 6.59 17.79 8.29
C ALA A 10 5.18 17.17 8.41
N ALA A 11 4.82 16.62 9.57
CA ALA A 11 3.48 16.08 9.82
C ALA A 11 2.41 17.18 9.84
N VAL A 12 2.67 18.30 10.48
CA VAL A 12 1.78 19.47 10.48
C VAL A 12 1.59 20.01 9.06
N ALA A 13 2.64 20.05 8.25
CA ALA A 13 2.56 20.48 6.86
C ALA A 13 1.61 19.60 6.04
N ILE A 14 1.52 18.28 6.30
CA ILE A 14 0.55 17.38 5.64
C ILE A 14 -0.88 17.81 5.99
N VAL A 15 -1.17 18.02 7.26
CA VAL A 15 -2.50 18.40 7.74
C VAL A 15 -2.88 19.82 7.29
N LEU A 16 -1.90 20.71 7.25
CA LEU A 16 -2.10 22.12 6.86
C LEU A 16 -2.29 22.28 5.34
N SER A 17 -1.71 21.40 4.52
CA SER A 17 -1.72 21.53 3.07
C SER A 17 -3.12 21.66 2.46
N PRO A 18 -4.16 20.87 2.82
CA PRO A 18 -5.50 21.04 2.26
C PRO A 18 -6.15 22.36 2.72
N VAL A 19 -5.83 22.84 3.90
CA VAL A 19 -6.33 24.13 4.43
C VAL A 19 -5.72 25.29 3.63
N LEU A 20 -4.40 25.27 3.43
CA LEU A 20 -3.70 26.26 2.62
C LEU A 20 -4.24 26.31 1.19
N VAL A 21 -4.49 25.16 0.57
CA VAL A 21 -5.04 25.11 -0.79
C VAL A 21 -6.45 25.68 -0.84
N LYS A 22 -7.28 25.47 0.18
CA LYS A 22 -8.61 26.09 0.26
C LYS A 22 -8.53 27.62 0.39
N LEU A 23 -7.54 28.14 1.10
CA LEU A 23 -7.38 29.57 1.35
C LEU A 23 -6.75 30.31 0.18
N ILE A 24 -5.67 29.80 -0.40
CA ILE A 24 -4.83 30.50 -1.37
C ILE A 24 -4.62 29.74 -2.71
N GLY A 25 -5.35 28.64 -2.89
CA GLY A 25 -5.29 27.85 -4.13
C GLY A 25 -3.92 27.23 -4.38
N THR A 26 -3.49 27.22 -5.65
CA THR A 26 -2.20 26.65 -6.06
C THR A 26 -0.98 27.38 -5.47
N LYS A 27 -1.15 28.61 -4.98
CA LYS A 27 -0.10 29.38 -4.28
C LYS A 27 0.28 28.76 -2.92
N ALA A 28 -0.42 27.74 -2.45
CA ALA A 28 -0.08 26.97 -1.25
C ALA A 28 1.35 26.39 -1.29
N GLY A 29 1.92 26.22 -2.50
CA GLY A 29 3.32 25.80 -2.65
C GLY A 29 4.33 26.79 -2.03
N TYR A 30 4.05 28.09 -1.95
CA TYR A 30 4.97 29.04 -1.31
C TYR A 30 5.11 28.81 0.20
N PRO A 31 4.05 28.84 1.02
CA PRO A 31 4.18 28.56 2.45
C PRO A 31 4.66 27.12 2.73
N LEU A 32 4.29 26.12 1.94
CA LEU A 32 4.81 24.75 2.09
C LEU A 32 6.31 24.68 1.80
N GLY A 33 6.78 25.38 0.75
CA GLY A 33 8.21 25.52 0.46
C GLY A 33 8.97 26.23 1.58
N MET A 34 8.37 27.26 2.18
CA MET A 34 8.97 27.95 3.34
C MET A 34 9.05 27.06 4.58
N LEU A 35 8.05 26.21 4.83
CA LEU A 35 8.11 25.21 5.91
C LEU A 35 9.26 24.21 5.67
N ALA A 36 9.42 23.70 4.46
CA ALA A 36 10.53 22.82 4.11
C ALA A 36 11.90 23.49 4.25
N LEU A 37 12.00 24.79 3.93
CA LEU A 37 13.22 25.58 4.17
C LEU A 37 13.46 25.78 5.67
N ALA A 38 12.43 26.02 6.46
CA ALA A 38 12.55 26.09 7.92
C ALA A 38 13.08 24.78 8.51
N ASP A 39 12.56 23.62 8.05
CA ASP A 39 13.09 22.30 8.43
C ASP A 39 14.53 22.11 7.99
N THR A 40 14.91 22.63 6.80
CA THR A 40 16.31 22.62 6.32
C THR A 40 17.21 23.38 7.28
N VAL A 41 16.79 24.56 7.73
CA VAL A 41 17.56 25.39 8.67
C VAL A 41 17.67 24.71 10.04
N LEU A 42 16.58 24.11 10.54
CA LEU A 42 16.59 23.35 11.79
C LEU A 42 17.56 22.16 11.72
N LEU A 43 17.53 21.41 10.61
CA LEU A 43 18.42 20.28 10.40
C LEU A 43 19.90 20.74 10.27
N ALA A 44 20.15 21.81 9.51
CA ALA A 44 21.48 22.39 9.34
C ALA A 44 22.08 22.88 10.66
N ARG A 45 21.25 23.37 11.59
CA ARG A 45 21.68 23.77 12.95
C ARG A 45 22.17 22.57 13.79
N GLU A 46 21.54 21.41 13.63
CA GLU A 46 21.96 20.20 14.35
C GLU A 46 23.13 19.48 13.68
N LEU A 47 23.43 19.80 12.42
CA LEU A 47 24.46 19.13 11.64
C LEU A 47 25.84 19.12 12.31
N PRO A 48 26.40 20.23 12.82
CA PRO A 48 27.74 20.21 13.43
C PRO A 48 27.83 19.25 14.63
N ARG A 49 26.73 19.09 15.38
CA ARG A 49 26.65 18.13 16.49
C ARG A 49 26.53 16.71 15.98
N ALA A 50 25.64 16.47 15.01
CA ALA A 50 25.36 15.13 14.48
C ALA A 50 26.54 14.54 13.70
N LEU A 51 27.45 15.37 13.17
CA LEU A 51 28.69 14.94 12.50
C LEU A 51 29.74 14.42 13.50
N VAL A 52 29.73 14.92 14.74
CA VAL A 52 30.66 14.49 15.80
C VAL A 52 30.06 13.32 16.59
N GLU A 53 28.79 13.45 17.00
CA GLU A 53 28.07 12.44 17.78
C GLU A 53 26.66 12.26 17.23
N PRO A 54 26.31 11.05 16.76
CA PRO A 54 24.98 10.77 16.22
C PRO A 54 23.88 11.01 17.25
N ILE A 55 22.83 11.74 16.84
CA ILE A 55 21.69 12.05 17.68
C ILE A 55 20.64 10.96 17.50
N THR A 56 20.38 10.17 18.53
CA THR A 56 19.35 9.13 18.53
C THR A 56 18.24 9.49 19.51
N ILE A 57 16.98 9.31 19.10
CA ILE A 57 15.80 9.46 19.94
C ILE A 57 14.98 8.19 19.77
N SER A 58 14.74 7.48 20.84
CA SER A 58 13.96 6.24 20.83
C SER A 58 12.84 6.34 21.87
N TYR A 59 11.64 5.92 21.43
CA TYR A 59 10.48 5.74 22.29
C TYR A 59 10.03 4.28 22.17
N PRO A 60 9.86 3.55 23.28
CA PRO A 60 9.32 2.20 23.22
C PRO A 60 7.87 2.27 22.73
N TRP A 61 7.56 1.46 21.72
CA TRP A 61 6.23 1.37 21.13
C TRP A 61 5.54 0.07 21.53
N VAL A 62 6.18 -1.06 21.25
CA VAL A 62 5.66 -2.39 21.58
C VAL A 62 6.74 -3.17 22.30
N PRO A 63 6.58 -3.45 23.61
CA PRO A 63 7.49 -4.36 24.30
C PRO A 63 7.33 -5.78 23.76
N GLY A 64 8.43 -6.41 23.38
CA GLY A 64 8.43 -7.73 22.76
C GLY A 64 9.24 -8.76 23.56
N ALA A 65 8.84 -10.04 23.49
CA ALA A 65 9.59 -11.12 24.13
C ALA A 65 10.97 -11.37 23.52
N LEU A 66 11.17 -11.01 22.22
CA LEU A 66 12.43 -11.21 21.49
C LEU A 66 13.20 -9.90 21.31
N ALA A 67 12.52 -8.78 21.14
CA ALA A 67 13.09 -7.44 21.06
C ALA A 67 11.98 -6.39 21.21
N ASP A 68 12.30 -5.27 21.85
CA ASP A 68 11.39 -4.14 21.95
C ASP A 68 11.33 -3.42 20.61
N ILE A 69 10.12 -3.27 20.06
CA ILE A 69 9.89 -2.45 18.87
C ILE A 69 9.72 -1.01 19.31
N GLY A 70 10.59 -0.14 18.84
CA GLY A 70 10.59 1.27 19.20
C GLY A 70 10.36 2.21 18.02
N PHE A 71 9.76 3.36 18.29
CA PHE A 71 9.86 4.50 17.40
C PHE A 71 11.24 5.15 17.61
N SER A 72 12.20 4.67 16.83
CA SER A 72 13.60 5.13 16.95
C SER A 72 14.02 5.88 15.69
N VAL A 73 14.51 7.09 15.87
CA VAL A 73 15.05 7.94 14.79
C VAL A 73 16.46 8.38 15.14
N ARG A 74 17.33 8.38 14.12
CA ARG A 74 18.74 8.66 14.26
C ARG A 74 19.22 9.64 13.18
N LEU A 75 19.91 10.67 13.60
CA LEU A 75 20.62 11.61 12.74
C LEU A 75 22.13 11.39 12.86
N ASP A 76 22.72 10.95 11.78
CA ASP A 76 24.19 10.82 11.60
C ASP A 76 24.61 11.47 10.27
N GLY A 77 25.89 11.42 9.93
CA GLY A 77 26.40 12.05 8.71
C GLY A 77 25.71 11.58 7.42
N LEU A 78 25.38 10.28 7.32
CA LEU A 78 24.71 9.72 6.15
C LEU A 78 23.24 10.17 6.07
N SER A 79 22.50 10.02 7.14
CA SER A 79 21.09 10.43 7.18
C SER A 79 20.94 11.94 6.98
N ALA A 80 21.86 12.74 7.48
CA ALA A 80 21.87 14.19 7.32
C ALA A 80 21.98 14.63 5.85
N ILE A 81 22.90 14.02 5.08
CA ILE A 81 23.07 14.31 3.65
C ILE A 81 21.76 14.05 2.89
N PHE A 82 21.14 12.90 3.10
CA PHE A 82 19.91 12.53 2.41
C PHE A 82 18.70 13.36 2.87
N ALA A 83 18.61 13.66 4.16
CA ALA A 83 17.56 14.52 4.70
C ALA A 83 17.65 15.96 4.17
N LEU A 84 18.86 16.55 4.15
CA LEU A 84 19.09 17.87 3.55
C LEU A 84 18.75 17.88 2.05
N LEU A 85 19.14 16.84 1.31
CA LEU A 85 18.84 16.73 -0.11
C LEU A 85 17.31 16.68 -0.34
N ALA A 86 16.58 15.90 0.47
CA ALA A 86 15.13 15.79 0.37
C ALA A 86 14.42 17.11 0.70
N LEU A 87 14.84 17.82 1.74
CA LEU A 87 14.27 19.08 2.17
C LEU A 87 14.55 20.22 1.18
N ILE A 88 15.80 20.36 0.73
CA ILE A 88 16.19 21.42 -0.21
C ILE A 88 15.49 21.23 -1.56
N VAL A 89 15.56 20.02 -2.14
CA VAL A 89 14.88 19.74 -3.40
C VAL A 89 13.37 19.83 -3.25
N GLY A 90 12.81 19.35 -2.13
CA GLY A 90 11.40 19.48 -1.81
C GLY A 90 10.93 20.92 -1.76
N ALA A 91 11.66 21.80 -1.07
CA ALA A 91 11.37 23.23 -0.99
C ALA A 91 11.35 23.89 -2.37
N VAL A 92 12.37 23.63 -3.19
CA VAL A 92 12.44 24.17 -4.55
C VAL A 92 11.29 23.67 -5.42
N VAL A 93 10.93 22.38 -5.30
CA VAL A 93 9.80 21.79 -6.04
C VAL A 93 8.48 22.39 -5.59
N PHE A 94 8.25 22.68 -4.30
CA PHE A 94 7.04 23.37 -3.84
C PHE A 94 6.95 24.79 -4.41
N LEU A 95 8.06 25.54 -4.40
CA LEU A 95 8.12 26.89 -4.99
C LEU A 95 7.82 26.87 -6.48
N TYR A 96 8.42 25.94 -7.22
CA TYR A 96 8.15 25.69 -8.63
C TYR A 96 6.69 25.33 -8.88
N SER A 97 6.11 24.43 -8.07
CA SER A 97 4.74 23.96 -8.23
C SER A 97 3.71 25.06 -8.11
N ALA A 98 3.97 26.06 -7.26
CA ALA A 98 3.08 27.20 -7.06
C ALA A 98 2.86 28.04 -8.34
N ALA A 99 3.88 28.08 -9.21
CA ALA A 99 3.81 28.77 -10.50
C ALA A 99 3.46 27.85 -11.67
N TYR A 100 3.75 26.54 -11.54
CA TYR A 100 3.54 25.54 -12.59
C TYR A 100 2.08 25.06 -12.69
N LEU A 101 1.38 24.92 -11.53
CA LEU A 101 0.01 24.41 -11.54
C LEU A 101 -1.00 25.45 -12.00
N PRO A 102 -2.01 25.06 -12.82
CA PRO A 102 -3.03 26.01 -13.30
C PRO A 102 -3.88 26.52 -12.13
N ALA A 103 -4.13 27.82 -12.10
CA ALA A 103 -4.78 28.56 -11.00
C ALA A 103 -6.15 27.98 -10.57
N ARG A 104 -6.89 27.31 -11.45
CA ARG A 104 -8.21 26.69 -11.21
C ARG A 104 -8.18 25.17 -11.39
N GLY A 105 -7.06 24.49 -11.13
CA GLY A 105 -6.93 23.05 -11.32
C GLY A 105 -7.67 22.26 -10.22
N ALA A 106 -8.69 21.49 -10.61
CA ALA A 106 -9.24 20.44 -9.76
C ALA A 106 -8.12 19.43 -9.46
N GLY A 107 -7.76 19.22 -8.17
CA GLY A 107 -6.71 18.28 -7.77
C GLY A 107 -5.49 18.90 -7.04
N ALA A 108 -5.38 20.22 -6.96
CA ALA A 108 -4.29 20.87 -6.23
C ALA A 108 -4.21 20.43 -4.76
N THR A 109 -5.33 20.22 -4.10
CA THR A 109 -5.38 19.72 -2.71
C THR A 109 -4.73 18.35 -2.63
N ASN A 110 -5.13 17.41 -3.48
CA ASN A 110 -4.56 16.06 -3.48
C ASN A 110 -3.07 16.09 -3.82
N PHE A 111 -2.67 16.94 -4.77
CA PHE A 111 -1.26 17.09 -5.14
C PHE A 111 -0.42 17.55 -3.97
N TYR A 112 -0.76 18.66 -3.31
CA TYR A 112 0.04 19.20 -2.21
C TYR A 112 0.05 18.30 -0.99
N THR A 113 -1.10 17.70 -0.64
CA THR A 113 -1.17 16.75 0.48
C THR A 113 -0.31 15.52 0.24
N LEU A 114 -0.40 14.91 -0.94
CA LEU A 114 0.41 13.74 -1.27
C LEU A 114 1.89 14.09 -1.43
N MET A 115 2.21 15.25 -1.99
CA MET A 115 3.60 15.69 -2.15
C MET A 115 4.27 15.99 -0.81
N THR A 116 3.54 16.59 0.12
CA THR A 116 4.02 16.83 1.49
C THR A 116 4.19 15.52 2.26
N ALA A 117 3.21 14.61 2.14
CA ALA A 117 3.30 13.27 2.71
C ALA A 117 4.49 12.48 2.13
N PHE A 118 4.74 12.62 0.83
CA PHE A 118 5.87 12.00 0.16
C PHE A 118 7.22 12.49 0.70
N MET A 119 7.38 13.81 0.86
CA MET A 119 8.59 14.39 1.46
C MET A 119 8.77 13.92 2.91
N ALA A 120 7.70 13.95 3.72
CA ALA A 120 7.75 13.47 5.10
C ALA A 120 8.11 11.98 5.20
N SER A 121 7.60 11.16 4.29
CA SER A 121 7.94 9.73 4.23
C SER A 121 9.41 9.48 3.91
N VAL A 122 10.01 10.30 3.03
CA VAL A 122 11.45 10.23 2.73
C VAL A 122 12.28 10.64 3.93
N LEU A 123 11.88 11.69 4.65
CA LEU A 123 12.55 12.11 5.90
C LEU A 123 12.48 10.99 6.94
N LEU A 124 11.31 10.40 7.15
CA LEU A 124 11.15 9.29 8.08
C LEU A 124 12.03 8.11 7.70
N LEU A 125 12.12 7.78 6.40
CA LEU A 125 12.94 6.68 5.90
C LEU A 125 14.43 6.87 6.21
N VAL A 126 14.96 8.05 5.94
CA VAL A 126 16.40 8.30 6.12
C VAL A 126 16.79 8.51 7.58
N LEU A 127 15.83 8.87 8.44
CA LEU A 127 16.04 9.02 9.88
C LEU A 127 15.68 7.76 10.68
N ALA A 128 15.02 6.77 10.09
CA ALA A 128 14.61 5.55 10.80
C ALA A 128 15.81 4.77 11.33
N ASP A 129 15.78 4.40 12.62
CA ASP A 129 16.75 3.51 13.29
C ASP A 129 16.09 2.24 13.84
N ASP A 130 14.89 1.93 13.42
CA ASP A 130 14.20 0.68 13.72
C ASP A 130 13.75 -0.01 12.43
N VAL A 131 13.81 -1.34 12.37
CA VAL A 131 13.49 -2.16 11.20
C VAL A 131 12.06 -1.94 10.74
N PHE A 132 11.11 -1.92 11.66
CA PHE A 132 9.70 -1.74 11.33
C PHE A 132 9.42 -0.32 10.86
N LEU A 133 10.04 0.67 11.52
CA LEU A 133 9.91 2.07 11.11
C LEU A 133 10.50 2.31 9.73
N LEU A 134 11.67 1.70 9.43
CA LEU A 134 12.28 1.73 8.09
C LEU A 134 11.35 1.12 7.04
N PHE A 135 10.75 -0.05 7.33
CA PHE A 135 9.83 -0.72 6.42
C PHE A 135 8.56 0.10 6.19
N ILE A 136 7.96 0.64 7.26
CA ILE A 136 6.77 1.52 7.15
C ILE A 136 7.09 2.74 6.28
N ALA A 137 8.20 3.40 6.55
CA ALA A 137 8.63 4.57 5.78
C ALA A 137 8.92 4.20 4.30
N TRP A 138 9.53 3.03 4.07
CA TRP A 138 9.77 2.49 2.73
C TRP A 138 8.46 2.29 1.95
N GLU A 139 7.44 1.72 2.57
CA GLU A 139 6.14 1.52 1.93
C GLU A 139 5.35 2.82 1.77
N LEU A 140 5.45 3.76 2.72
CA LEU A 140 4.84 5.08 2.57
C LEU A 140 5.42 5.86 1.38
N VAL A 141 6.74 5.76 1.14
CA VAL A 141 7.39 6.33 -0.05
C VAL A 141 6.85 5.68 -1.33
N SER A 142 6.66 4.35 -1.34
CA SER A 142 6.06 3.61 -2.48
C SER A 142 4.62 4.06 -2.72
N LEU A 143 3.81 4.11 -1.69
CA LEU A 143 2.38 4.46 -1.75
C LEU A 143 2.18 5.92 -2.19
N ALA A 144 2.93 6.85 -1.61
CA ALA A 144 2.83 8.27 -1.98
C ALA A 144 3.22 8.50 -3.45
N SER A 145 4.30 7.87 -3.92
CA SER A 145 4.72 7.94 -5.32
C SER A 145 3.68 7.32 -6.26
N PHE A 146 3.14 6.15 -5.93
CA PHE A 146 2.05 5.51 -6.66
C PHE A 146 0.84 6.42 -6.81
N MET A 147 0.36 6.99 -5.70
CA MET A 147 -0.82 7.87 -5.71
C MET A 147 -0.58 9.15 -6.53
N LEU A 148 0.63 9.72 -6.46
CA LEU A 148 1.00 10.89 -7.26
C LEU A 148 1.05 10.58 -8.75
N ILE A 149 1.60 9.42 -9.15
CA ILE A 149 1.66 9.00 -10.56
C ILE A 149 0.25 8.68 -11.07
N ALA A 150 -0.52 7.89 -10.34
CA ALA A 150 -1.86 7.46 -10.74
C ALA A 150 -2.82 8.64 -10.96
N ARG A 151 -2.79 9.63 -10.06
CA ARG A 151 -3.72 10.77 -10.11
C ARG A 151 -3.33 11.85 -11.09
N SER A 152 -2.05 11.98 -11.42
CA SER A 152 -1.58 13.03 -12.31
C SER A 152 -1.31 12.58 -13.73
N GLY A 153 -1.21 11.28 -13.98
CA GLY A 153 -0.82 10.70 -15.26
C GLY A 153 -1.95 10.35 -16.24
N GLY A 154 -3.22 10.60 -15.88
CA GLY A 154 -4.36 10.19 -16.69
C GLY A 154 -4.41 8.67 -16.96
N ARG A 155 -5.04 8.24 -18.05
CA ARG A 155 -5.16 6.81 -18.40
C ARG A 155 -3.82 6.10 -18.57
N GLY A 156 -2.80 6.78 -19.06
CA GLY A 156 -1.43 6.22 -19.16
C GLY A 156 -0.74 6.05 -17.81
N GLY A 157 -1.09 6.88 -16.82
CA GLY A 157 -0.51 6.85 -15.47
C GLY A 157 -0.99 5.66 -14.64
N GLU A 158 -2.21 5.17 -14.84
CA GLU A 158 -2.77 4.06 -14.07
C GLU A 158 -1.96 2.78 -14.25
N ALA A 159 -1.69 2.37 -15.48
CA ALA A 159 -0.93 1.14 -15.76
C ALA A 159 0.53 1.25 -15.29
N GLY A 160 1.18 2.40 -15.49
CA GLY A 160 2.55 2.65 -15.03
C GLY A 160 2.65 2.69 -13.50
N SER A 161 1.67 3.30 -12.83
CA SER A 161 1.64 3.39 -11.37
C SER A 161 1.46 2.03 -10.71
N GLN A 162 0.56 1.16 -11.23
CA GLN A 162 0.36 -0.19 -10.72
C GLN A 162 1.65 -1.03 -10.81
N ARG A 163 2.35 -0.98 -11.96
CA ARG A 163 3.62 -1.68 -12.13
C ARG A 163 4.70 -1.16 -11.16
N THR A 164 4.77 0.15 -11.00
CA THR A 164 5.67 0.78 -10.03
C THR A 164 5.40 0.29 -8.62
N LEU A 165 4.12 0.28 -8.20
CA LEU A 165 3.73 -0.19 -6.88
C LEU A 165 4.08 -1.65 -6.66
N ILE A 166 3.71 -2.55 -7.58
CA ILE A 166 3.98 -3.98 -7.46
C ILE A 166 5.49 -4.22 -7.32
N LEU A 167 6.29 -3.58 -8.16
CA LEU A 167 7.74 -3.80 -8.17
C LEU A 167 8.41 -3.28 -6.89
N THR A 168 8.05 -2.07 -6.46
CA THR A 168 8.62 -1.48 -5.24
C THR A 168 8.13 -2.16 -3.97
N PHE A 169 6.90 -2.71 -3.98
CA PHE A 169 6.35 -3.51 -2.89
C PHE A 169 7.06 -4.87 -2.75
N ILE A 170 7.33 -5.56 -3.87
CA ILE A 170 8.15 -6.78 -3.84
C ILE A 170 9.53 -6.48 -3.23
N GLY A 171 10.14 -5.35 -3.61
CA GLY A 171 11.39 -4.90 -3.02
C GLY A 171 11.27 -4.65 -1.51
N GLY A 172 10.17 -4.05 -1.05
CA GLY A 172 9.90 -3.81 0.36
C GLY A 172 9.75 -5.09 1.16
N LEU A 173 9.01 -6.07 0.63
CA LEU A 173 8.90 -7.40 1.26
C LEU A 173 10.26 -8.11 1.33
N THR A 174 11.08 -7.99 0.29
CA THR A 174 12.44 -8.56 0.28
C THR A 174 13.31 -7.91 1.36
N LEU A 175 13.19 -6.58 1.55
CA LEU A 175 13.88 -5.86 2.62
C LEU A 175 13.40 -6.33 4.01
N LEU A 176 12.08 -6.44 4.18
CA LEU A 176 11.50 -6.90 5.45
C LEU A 176 12.00 -8.28 5.84
N VAL A 177 12.04 -9.22 4.88
CA VAL A 177 12.58 -10.57 5.12
C VAL A 177 14.05 -10.50 5.57
N ALA A 178 14.87 -9.74 4.84
CA ALA A 178 16.29 -9.59 5.18
C ALA A 178 16.48 -8.99 6.59
N MET A 179 15.71 -7.93 6.88
CA MET A 179 15.80 -7.24 8.18
C MET A 179 15.24 -8.06 9.33
N SER A 180 14.16 -8.81 9.11
CA SER A 180 13.60 -9.71 10.13
C SER A 180 14.58 -10.81 10.51
N ILE A 181 15.27 -11.41 9.53
CA ILE A 181 16.31 -12.39 9.78
C ILE A 181 17.49 -11.75 10.55
N ALA A 182 17.93 -10.57 10.10
CA ALA A 182 19.03 -9.85 10.75
C ALA A 182 18.68 -9.45 12.20
N ALA A 183 17.47 -8.94 12.44
CA ALA A 183 16.98 -8.58 13.78
C ALA A 183 16.93 -9.79 14.71
N THR A 184 16.43 -10.92 14.21
CA THR A 184 16.39 -12.19 14.99
C THR A 184 17.81 -12.68 15.37
N GLN A 185 18.78 -12.55 14.45
CA GLN A 185 20.16 -12.93 14.73
C GLN A 185 20.86 -11.97 15.68
N ALA A 186 20.55 -10.68 15.59
CA ALA A 186 21.14 -9.64 16.44
C ALA A 186 20.45 -9.50 17.81
N GLY A 187 19.22 -10.02 17.97
CA GLY A 187 18.41 -9.85 19.18
C GLY A 187 17.91 -8.42 19.42
N THR A 188 17.84 -7.58 18.36
CA THR A 188 17.38 -6.19 18.44
C THR A 188 16.74 -5.76 17.14
N THR A 189 15.79 -4.82 17.20
CA THR A 189 15.20 -4.18 16.03
C THR A 189 15.86 -2.86 15.64
N SER A 190 16.76 -2.32 16.48
CA SER A 190 17.54 -1.14 16.14
C SER A 190 18.51 -1.42 15.00
N ILE A 191 18.41 -0.65 13.91
CA ILE A 191 19.29 -0.79 12.74
C ILE A 191 20.75 -0.61 13.14
N HIS A 192 21.04 0.37 13.98
CA HIS A 192 22.38 0.59 14.49
C HIS A 192 22.89 -0.59 15.31
N GLY A 193 22.05 -1.18 16.17
CA GLY A 193 22.36 -2.39 16.93
C GLY A 193 22.63 -3.58 16.02
N ILE A 194 21.78 -3.78 14.99
CA ILE A 194 21.94 -4.85 14.00
C ILE A 194 23.28 -4.70 13.26
N LEU A 195 23.62 -3.51 12.79
CA LEU A 195 24.84 -3.25 12.03
C LEU A 195 26.13 -3.46 12.84
N ARG A 196 26.05 -3.42 14.17
CA ARG A 196 27.19 -3.68 15.08
C ARG A 196 27.25 -5.11 15.61
N SER A 197 26.31 -5.95 15.25
CA SER A 197 26.27 -7.33 15.73
C SER A 197 27.39 -8.18 15.15
N SER A 198 27.94 -9.10 15.95
CA SER A 198 29.02 -10.00 15.53
C SER A 198 28.58 -11.07 14.53
N PHE A 199 27.29 -11.38 14.44
CA PHE A 199 26.80 -12.45 13.55
C PHE A 199 27.18 -12.25 12.07
N TRP A 200 27.43 -11.01 11.66
CA TRP A 200 27.88 -10.70 10.29
C TRP A 200 29.21 -11.35 9.95
N VAL A 201 30.11 -11.44 10.94
CA VAL A 201 31.42 -12.09 10.81
C VAL A 201 31.32 -13.58 11.11
N ASP A 202 30.53 -13.94 12.13
CA ASP A 202 30.40 -15.32 12.59
C ASP A 202 29.70 -16.23 11.59
N LYS A 203 28.82 -15.68 10.73
CA LYS A 203 27.97 -16.43 9.79
C LYS A 203 28.11 -15.92 8.34
N PRO A 204 29.26 -16.09 7.68
CA PRO A 204 29.54 -15.48 6.37
C PRO A 204 28.56 -15.91 5.26
N GLY A 205 28.06 -17.14 5.28
CA GLY A 205 27.07 -17.62 4.31
C GLY A 205 25.72 -16.92 4.45
N LEU A 206 25.28 -16.67 5.69
CA LEU A 206 24.06 -15.90 5.95
C LEU A 206 24.25 -14.44 5.56
N THR A 207 25.41 -13.87 5.89
CA THR A 207 25.78 -12.49 5.53
C THR A 207 25.73 -12.28 4.02
N ALA A 208 26.27 -13.20 3.21
CA ALA A 208 26.21 -13.16 1.77
C ALA A 208 24.75 -13.25 1.25
N ALA A 209 23.92 -14.11 1.84
CA ALA A 209 22.51 -14.22 1.46
C ALA A 209 21.72 -12.94 1.78
N LEU A 210 21.94 -12.36 2.96
CA LEU A 210 21.31 -11.10 3.36
C LEU A 210 21.79 -9.92 2.49
N ALA A 211 23.07 -9.89 2.11
CA ALA A 211 23.62 -8.91 1.18
C ALA A 211 22.89 -8.92 -0.18
N VAL A 212 22.63 -10.13 -0.71
CA VAL A 212 21.85 -10.28 -1.97
C VAL A 212 20.41 -9.78 -1.79
N LEU A 213 19.73 -10.14 -0.70
CA LEU A 213 18.36 -9.71 -0.46
C LEU A 213 18.25 -8.18 -0.33
N VAL A 214 19.14 -7.55 0.42
CA VAL A 214 19.21 -6.09 0.56
C VAL A 214 19.52 -5.42 -0.77
N ALA A 215 20.46 -5.95 -1.55
CA ALA A 215 20.79 -5.44 -2.89
C ALA A 215 19.59 -5.52 -3.83
N VAL A 216 18.92 -6.66 -3.92
CA VAL A 216 17.71 -6.84 -4.76
C VAL A 216 16.61 -5.86 -4.36
N SER A 217 16.35 -5.71 -3.05
CA SER A 217 15.40 -4.71 -2.57
C SER A 217 15.76 -3.30 -3.01
N ALA A 218 17.01 -2.89 -2.78
CA ALA A 218 17.48 -1.56 -3.17
C ALA A 218 17.42 -1.34 -4.69
N PHE A 219 17.70 -2.36 -5.50
CA PHE A 219 17.65 -2.30 -6.97
C PHE A 219 16.23 -1.98 -7.48
N THR A 220 15.18 -2.45 -6.82
CA THR A 220 13.81 -2.14 -7.22
C THR A 220 13.52 -0.66 -7.12
N LYS A 221 13.95 0.03 -6.04
CA LYS A 221 13.76 1.48 -5.87
C LYS A 221 14.79 2.30 -6.62
N ALA A 222 16.05 1.86 -6.66
CA ALA A 222 17.11 2.53 -7.41
C ALA A 222 17.05 2.25 -8.92
N ALA A 223 16.00 1.62 -9.41
CA ALA A 223 15.75 1.34 -10.83
C ALA A 223 16.94 0.69 -11.53
N GLN A 224 17.58 -0.32 -10.89
CA GLN A 224 18.66 -1.08 -11.49
C GLN A 224 18.12 -2.21 -12.37
N PHE A 225 18.95 -2.65 -13.35
CA PHE A 225 18.62 -3.82 -14.15
C PHE A 225 18.41 -5.07 -13.25
N PRO A 226 17.36 -5.89 -13.49
CA PRO A 226 16.34 -5.80 -14.53
C PRO A 226 15.12 -4.93 -14.18
N PHE A 227 15.07 -4.28 -13.02
CA PHE A 227 13.92 -3.57 -12.48
C PHE A 227 13.77 -2.10 -12.97
N HIS A 228 14.58 -1.65 -13.92
CA HIS A 228 14.70 -0.23 -14.33
C HIS A 228 13.46 0.36 -15.02
N PHE A 229 12.61 -0.47 -15.63
CA PHE A 229 11.57 -0.05 -16.57
C PHE A 229 10.44 0.77 -15.96
N TRP A 230 10.18 0.65 -14.65
CA TRP A 230 9.12 1.42 -14.00
C TRP A 230 9.41 2.93 -13.97
N LEU A 231 10.69 3.31 -13.90
CA LEU A 231 11.08 4.70 -13.70
C LEU A 231 10.76 5.59 -14.92
N PRO A 232 11.04 5.18 -16.18
CA PRO A 232 10.57 5.90 -17.36
C PRO A 232 9.06 5.89 -17.55
N GLU A 233 8.34 4.89 -17.07
CA GLU A 233 6.89 4.84 -17.10
C GLU A 233 6.23 5.80 -16.10
N ALA A 234 6.89 6.06 -14.97
CA ALA A 234 6.48 7.06 -14.00
C ALA A 234 6.46 8.50 -14.59
N MET A 235 7.00 8.71 -15.81
CA MET A 235 6.98 10.01 -16.50
C MET A 235 5.60 10.48 -16.96
N ALA A 236 4.58 9.64 -16.84
CA ALA A 236 3.19 10.05 -16.97
C ALA A 236 2.77 11.08 -15.89
N ALA A 237 3.43 11.11 -14.74
CA ALA A 237 3.17 12.09 -13.69
C ALA A 237 3.50 13.52 -14.13
N ILE A 238 2.91 14.53 -13.46
CA ILE A 238 3.25 15.93 -13.70
C ILE A 238 4.70 16.24 -13.30
N THR A 239 5.27 17.25 -13.91
CA THR A 239 6.71 17.56 -13.81
C THR A 239 7.23 17.76 -12.38
N PRO A 240 6.55 18.48 -11.46
CA PRO A 240 7.01 18.61 -10.07
C PRO A 240 7.20 17.27 -9.35
N VAL A 241 6.28 16.31 -9.57
CA VAL A 241 6.39 14.94 -9.01
C VAL A 241 7.64 14.25 -9.55
N SER A 242 7.87 14.31 -10.87
CA SER A 242 9.01 13.69 -11.51
C SER A 242 10.33 14.31 -11.02
N ALA A 243 10.40 15.62 -10.84
CA ALA A 243 11.59 16.30 -10.35
C ALA A 243 11.99 15.81 -8.95
N PHE A 244 11.04 15.74 -8.00
CA PHE A 244 11.31 15.26 -6.65
C PHE A 244 11.62 13.77 -6.60
N LEU A 245 10.84 12.94 -7.31
CA LEU A 245 10.97 11.49 -7.37
C LEU A 245 12.37 11.06 -7.84
N HIS A 246 12.91 11.73 -8.88
CA HIS A 246 14.20 11.38 -9.48
C HIS A 246 15.39 11.98 -8.76
N ALA A 247 15.26 13.19 -8.20
CA ALA A 247 16.38 13.90 -7.60
C ALA A 247 16.64 13.49 -6.15
N ALA A 248 15.57 13.32 -5.33
CA ALA A 248 15.72 13.25 -3.88
C ALA A 248 14.91 12.17 -3.17
N ALA A 249 13.92 11.54 -3.85
CA ALA A 249 12.98 10.67 -3.15
C ALA A 249 13.20 9.17 -3.43
N VAL A 250 12.34 8.54 -4.24
CA VAL A 250 12.26 7.07 -4.36
C VAL A 250 13.59 6.44 -4.73
N VAL A 251 14.24 6.96 -5.77
CA VAL A 251 15.50 6.38 -6.26
C VAL A 251 16.65 6.55 -5.25
N LYS A 252 16.59 7.61 -4.45
CA LYS A 252 17.59 7.86 -3.39
C LYS A 252 17.37 7.00 -2.16
N ALA A 253 16.13 6.55 -1.90
CA ALA A 253 15.85 5.58 -0.85
C ALA A 253 16.62 4.26 -1.09
N GLY A 254 16.66 3.76 -2.33
CA GLY A 254 17.48 2.60 -2.68
C GLY A 254 18.98 2.83 -2.48
N ILE A 255 19.49 3.98 -2.93
CA ILE A 255 20.90 4.35 -2.73
C ILE A 255 21.24 4.50 -1.24
N TYR A 256 20.34 5.10 -0.45
CA TYR A 256 20.51 5.23 0.99
C TYR A 256 20.66 3.86 1.68
N VAL A 257 19.79 2.90 1.33
CA VAL A 257 19.86 1.56 1.91
C VAL A 257 21.17 0.86 1.51
N LEU A 258 21.61 0.97 0.24
CA LEU A 258 22.89 0.41 -0.18
C LEU A 258 24.06 1.00 0.62
N LEU A 259 24.09 2.32 0.81
CA LEU A 259 25.14 2.98 1.61
C LEU A 259 25.05 2.62 3.09
N ARG A 260 23.84 2.60 3.67
CA ARG A 260 23.62 2.24 5.09
C ARG A 260 24.13 0.84 5.40
N PHE A 261 23.84 -0.12 4.53
CA PHE A 261 24.26 -1.51 4.72
C PHE A 261 25.69 -1.81 4.20
N SER A 262 26.32 -0.90 3.49
CA SER A 262 27.76 -0.97 3.21
C SER A 262 28.60 -1.02 4.49
N THR A 263 28.06 -0.56 5.63
CA THR A 263 28.69 -0.73 6.96
C THR A 263 29.11 -2.17 7.24
N VAL A 264 28.34 -3.14 6.77
CA VAL A 264 28.55 -4.59 7.04
C VAL A 264 28.85 -5.38 5.76
N PHE A 265 28.59 -4.81 4.57
CA PHE A 265 28.74 -5.54 3.32
C PHE A 265 29.87 -5.05 2.43
N HIS A 266 30.56 -3.94 2.76
CA HIS A 266 31.58 -3.34 1.89
C HIS A 266 32.75 -4.31 1.55
N ASP A 267 33.06 -5.26 2.42
CA ASP A 267 34.10 -6.29 2.22
C ASP A 267 33.53 -7.65 1.77
N VAL A 268 32.21 -7.73 1.52
CA VAL A 268 31.57 -8.98 1.09
C VAL A 268 31.65 -9.13 -0.43
N ALA A 269 32.44 -10.10 -0.91
CA ALA A 269 32.69 -10.26 -2.34
C ALA A 269 31.42 -10.35 -3.22
N VAL A 270 30.40 -11.08 -2.76
CA VAL A 270 29.13 -11.19 -3.48
C VAL A 270 28.46 -9.83 -3.64
N TRP A 271 28.48 -9.00 -2.60
CA TRP A 271 27.99 -7.62 -2.65
C TRP A 271 28.73 -6.79 -3.68
N ASN A 272 30.06 -6.79 -3.61
CA ASN A 272 30.92 -5.98 -4.45
C ASN A 272 30.73 -6.34 -5.93
N TYR A 273 30.85 -7.63 -6.30
CA TYR A 273 30.68 -8.06 -7.68
C TYR A 273 29.24 -7.82 -8.20
N LEU A 274 28.22 -8.03 -7.36
CA LEU A 274 26.84 -7.81 -7.74
C LEU A 274 26.57 -6.34 -8.05
N LEU A 275 27.00 -5.42 -7.16
CA LEU A 275 26.76 -4.00 -7.32
C LEU A 275 27.59 -3.42 -8.48
N ILE A 276 28.85 -3.79 -8.63
CA ILE A 276 29.70 -3.34 -9.74
C ILE A 276 29.06 -3.78 -11.08
N THR A 277 28.74 -5.07 -11.21
CA THR A 277 28.23 -5.63 -12.46
C THR A 277 26.88 -5.05 -12.83
N ILE A 278 25.91 -5.14 -11.94
CA ILE A 278 24.56 -4.65 -12.21
C ILE A 278 24.52 -3.13 -12.36
N GLY A 279 25.26 -2.40 -11.53
CA GLY A 279 25.37 -0.96 -11.62
C GLY A 279 25.95 -0.51 -12.97
N MET A 280 27.06 -1.11 -13.42
CA MET A 280 27.71 -0.72 -14.69
C MET A 280 26.89 -1.14 -15.91
N VAL A 281 26.31 -2.35 -15.91
CA VAL A 281 25.35 -2.78 -16.94
C VAL A 281 24.18 -1.79 -17.04
N THR A 282 23.62 -1.40 -15.90
CA THR A 282 22.52 -0.42 -15.85
C THR A 282 22.97 0.93 -16.40
N ALA A 283 24.17 1.39 -16.02
CA ALA A 283 24.71 2.68 -16.45
C ALA A 283 24.85 2.78 -17.98
N VAL A 284 25.44 1.77 -18.60
CA VAL A 284 25.65 1.74 -20.06
C VAL A 284 24.35 1.53 -20.82
N MET A 285 23.56 0.54 -20.41
CA MET A 285 22.29 0.20 -21.05
C MET A 285 21.31 1.38 -21.03
N ALA A 286 21.13 2.02 -19.86
CA ALA A 286 20.20 3.13 -19.73
C ALA A 286 20.68 4.37 -20.49
N SER A 287 21.99 4.56 -20.66
CA SER A 287 22.54 5.62 -21.53
C SER A 287 22.17 5.41 -23.00
N LEU A 288 22.24 4.18 -23.48
CA LEU A 288 21.78 3.82 -24.83
C LEU A 288 20.29 4.09 -25.00
N PHE A 289 19.48 3.67 -24.02
CA PHE A 289 18.03 3.93 -24.06
C PHE A 289 17.70 5.42 -24.00
N ALA A 290 18.45 6.22 -23.23
CA ALA A 290 18.30 7.67 -23.20
C ALA A 290 18.53 8.30 -24.58
N ILE A 291 19.57 7.87 -25.32
CA ILE A 291 19.83 8.35 -26.68
C ILE A 291 18.68 8.03 -27.62
N GLY A 292 18.01 6.90 -27.47
CA GLY A 292 16.86 6.49 -28.31
C GLY A 292 15.56 7.27 -28.07
N GLN A 293 15.43 8.07 -27.00
CA GLN A 293 14.18 8.77 -26.69
C GLN A 293 13.99 10.06 -27.48
N THR A 294 12.75 10.35 -27.85
CA THR A 294 12.31 11.62 -28.43
C THR A 294 11.62 12.52 -27.39
N ASP A 295 10.98 11.97 -26.38
CA ASP A 295 10.39 12.71 -25.27
C ASP A 295 11.49 13.14 -24.29
N LEU A 296 11.73 14.46 -24.13
CA LEU A 296 12.73 15.04 -23.22
C LEU A 296 12.62 14.56 -21.79
N LYS A 297 11.40 14.32 -21.30
CA LYS A 297 11.17 13.86 -19.94
C LYS A 297 11.57 12.40 -19.78
N ARG A 298 11.26 11.54 -20.77
CA ARG A 298 11.71 10.14 -20.81
C ARG A 298 13.22 10.02 -20.97
N LEU A 299 13.80 10.85 -21.82
CA LEU A 299 15.26 10.94 -21.98
C LEU A 299 15.92 11.25 -20.63
N THR A 300 15.41 12.28 -19.92
CA THR A 300 15.91 12.66 -18.60
C THR A 300 15.67 11.54 -17.56
N ALA A 301 14.62 10.73 -17.68
CA ALA A 301 14.38 9.59 -16.81
C ALA A 301 15.40 8.45 -17.03
N TYR A 302 15.65 8.04 -18.27
CA TYR A 302 16.68 7.04 -18.58
C TYR A 302 18.09 7.51 -18.20
N SER A 303 18.38 8.80 -18.35
CA SER A 303 19.63 9.36 -17.86
C SER A 303 19.75 9.31 -16.34
N THR A 304 18.61 9.35 -15.60
CA THR A 304 18.61 9.09 -14.15
C THR A 304 18.97 7.64 -13.84
N VAL A 305 18.35 6.68 -14.53
CA VAL A 305 18.69 5.24 -14.39
C VAL A 305 20.19 5.02 -14.61
N SER A 306 20.76 5.65 -15.65
CA SER A 306 22.19 5.57 -15.93
C SER A 306 23.05 6.08 -14.78
N HIS A 307 22.77 7.28 -14.27
CA HIS A 307 23.55 7.86 -13.15
C HIS A 307 23.39 7.07 -11.85
N LEU A 308 22.23 6.49 -11.60
CA LEU A 308 22.02 5.58 -10.46
C LEU A 308 22.88 4.32 -10.63
N GLY A 309 23.01 3.79 -11.85
CA GLY A 309 23.92 2.69 -12.15
C GLY A 309 25.38 3.02 -11.80
N TRP A 310 25.83 4.23 -12.15
CA TRP A 310 27.14 4.73 -11.74
C TRP A 310 27.32 4.75 -10.22
N ILE A 311 26.35 5.29 -9.48
CA ILE A 311 26.40 5.35 -8.00
C ILE A 311 26.48 3.93 -7.43
N VAL A 312 25.62 3.01 -7.91
CA VAL A 312 25.58 1.63 -7.42
C VAL A 312 26.91 0.90 -7.71
N ALA A 313 27.47 1.05 -8.90
CA ALA A 313 28.77 0.47 -9.25
C ALA A 313 29.89 1.02 -8.34
N THR A 314 29.88 2.32 -8.05
CA THR A 314 30.86 2.96 -7.16
C THR A 314 30.71 2.46 -5.71
N ILE A 315 29.49 2.30 -5.19
CA ILE A 315 29.24 1.69 -3.88
C ILE A 315 29.80 0.27 -3.84
N GLY A 316 29.65 -0.47 -4.95
CA GLY A 316 30.14 -1.83 -5.09
C GLY A 316 31.65 -1.99 -5.00
N VAL A 317 32.45 -0.94 -5.26
CA VAL A 317 33.89 -0.95 -5.04
C VAL A 317 34.25 -1.16 -3.57
N GLY A 318 33.43 -0.66 -2.62
CA GLY A 318 33.50 -0.95 -1.21
C GLY A 318 34.59 -0.18 -0.44
N THR A 319 35.53 0.50 -1.11
CA THR A 319 36.55 1.27 -0.41
C THR A 319 35.99 2.55 0.21
N PRO A 320 36.56 3.06 1.34
CA PRO A 320 36.09 4.31 1.92
C PRO A 320 36.06 5.49 0.94
N PHE A 321 37.06 5.59 0.09
CA PHE A 321 37.11 6.60 -0.97
C PHE A 321 35.97 6.42 -2.00
N ALA A 322 35.67 5.19 -2.37
CA ALA A 322 34.57 4.91 -3.33
C ALA A 322 33.19 5.26 -2.73
N LEU A 323 32.98 4.99 -1.42
CA LEU A 323 31.75 5.39 -0.74
C LEU A 323 31.62 6.92 -0.67
N ALA A 324 32.72 7.63 -0.43
CA ALA A 324 32.75 9.09 -0.51
C ALA A 324 32.43 9.59 -1.92
N ALA A 325 33.04 9.02 -2.96
CA ALA A 325 32.77 9.36 -4.35
C ALA A 325 31.29 9.12 -4.75
N ALA A 326 30.69 8.05 -4.26
CA ALA A 326 29.27 7.76 -4.44
C ALA A 326 28.38 8.82 -3.78
N LEU A 327 28.73 9.32 -2.59
CA LEU A 327 28.03 10.40 -1.91
C LEU A 327 28.16 11.73 -2.66
N VAL A 328 29.38 12.07 -3.11
CA VAL A 328 29.64 13.28 -3.93
C VAL A 328 28.75 13.26 -5.17
N HIS A 329 28.71 12.13 -5.90
CA HIS A 329 27.86 12.00 -7.09
C HIS A 329 26.37 12.00 -6.74
N THR A 330 25.99 11.49 -5.57
CA THR A 330 24.59 11.52 -5.09
C THR A 330 24.11 12.95 -4.92
N ILE A 331 24.93 13.84 -4.35
CA ILE A 331 24.64 15.28 -4.19
C ILE A 331 24.59 15.95 -5.58
N ALA A 332 25.62 15.76 -6.40
CA ALA A 332 25.67 16.32 -7.76
C ALA A 332 24.45 15.94 -8.59
N HIS A 333 24.10 14.65 -8.58
CA HIS A 333 22.94 14.11 -9.27
C HIS A 333 21.63 14.75 -8.79
N GLY A 334 21.44 14.93 -7.48
CA GLY A 334 20.26 15.60 -6.92
C GLY A 334 20.10 17.02 -7.46
N LEU A 335 21.19 17.78 -7.56
CA LEU A 335 21.18 19.16 -8.04
C LEU A 335 20.85 19.25 -9.54
N PHE A 336 21.63 18.60 -10.42
CA PHE A 336 21.39 18.77 -11.85
C PHE A 336 20.11 18.08 -12.32
N LYS A 337 19.64 16.99 -11.67
CA LYS A 337 18.40 16.31 -12.06
C LYS A 337 17.15 17.05 -11.66
N SER A 338 17.09 17.60 -10.44
CA SER A 338 15.98 18.47 -10.04
C SER A 338 15.82 19.64 -11.01
N SER A 339 16.93 20.27 -11.37
CA SER A 339 16.93 21.36 -12.35
C SER A 339 16.45 20.90 -13.72
N LEU A 340 17.04 19.85 -14.30
CA LEU A 340 16.71 19.40 -15.65
C LEU A 340 15.23 18.97 -15.79
N PHE A 341 14.68 18.25 -14.82
CA PHE A 341 13.26 17.90 -14.88
C PHE A 341 12.37 19.12 -14.85
N MET A 342 12.63 20.08 -13.96
CA MET A 342 11.83 21.31 -13.88
C MET A 342 11.99 22.18 -15.14
N LEU A 343 13.21 22.28 -15.69
CA LEU A 343 13.47 23.03 -16.94
C LEU A 343 12.78 22.38 -18.15
N VAL A 344 12.80 21.05 -18.27
CA VAL A 344 11.99 20.32 -19.27
C VAL A 344 10.50 20.64 -19.09
N GLY A 345 10.03 20.77 -17.84
CA GLY A 345 8.67 21.21 -17.56
C GLY A 345 8.39 22.66 -17.96
N VAL A 346 9.37 23.55 -17.86
CA VAL A 346 9.26 24.91 -18.38
C VAL A 346 9.14 24.89 -19.90
N VAL A 347 9.96 24.10 -20.59
CA VAL A 347 9.86 23.92 -22.06
C VAL A 347 8.46 23.40 -22.44
N ASP A 348 7.99 22.35 -21.81
CA ASP A 348 6.66 21.77 -22.04
C ASP A 348 5.53 22.80 -21.83
N HIS A 349 5.65 23.62 -20.77
CA HIS A 349 4.68 24.65 -20.44
C HIS A 349 4.64 25.80 -21.45
N GLN A 350 5.81 26.23 -21.97
CA GLN A 350 5.91 27.36 -22.89
C GLN A 350 5.68 27.00 -24.36
N THR A 351 6.06 25.78 -24.77
CA THR A 351 5.97 25.33 -26.17
C THR A 351 4.77 24.43 -26.44
N GLY A 352 4.13 23.90 -25.38
CA GLY A 352 3.04 22.93 -25.45
C GLY A 352 3.48 21.54 -25.90
N THR A 353 4.79 21.26 -25.98
CA THR A 353 5.33 19.95 -26.32
C THR A 353 6.71 19.72 -25.69
N ARG A 354 7.03 18.49 -25.41
CA ARG A 354 8.34 18.04 -24.96
C ARG A 354 8.97 17.00 -25.90
N ASP A 355 8.33 16.79 -27.05
CA ASP A 355 8.82 15.89 -28.08
C ASP A 355 9.83 16.64 -28.95
N ILE A 356 11.09 16.16 -28.96
CA ILE A 356 12.19 16.74 -29.71
C ILE A 356 11.85 16.89 -31.19
N GLU A 357 11.14 15.94 -31.78
CA GLU A 357 10.76 15.98 -33.21
C GLU A 357 9.72 17.09 -33.50
N ARG A 358 9.03 17.58 -32.47
CA ARG A 358 8.02 18.64 -32.59
C ARG A 358 8.48 19.98 -32.03
N LEU A 359 9.69 20.07 -31.53
CA LEU A 359 10.31 21.31 -31.11
C LEU A 359 10.98 21.99 -32.31
N GLY A 360 11.16 23.28 -32.19
CA GLY A 360 11.94 24.10 -33.12
C GLY A 360 13.01 24.88 -32.39
N SER A 361 13.78 25.66 -33.13
CA SER A 361 14.85 26.52 -32.58
C SER A 361 14.25 27.54 -31.61
N SER A 362 14.42 27.32 -30.30
CA SER A 362 13.82 28.13 -29.22
C SER A 362 14.80 28.83 -28.30
N TRP A 363 16.14 28.69 -28.53
CA TRP A 363 17.17 29.24 -27.64
C TRP A 363 17.13 30.78 -27.51
N ARG A 364 16.66 31.49 -28.56
CA ARG A 364 16.54 32.97 -28.53
C ARG A 364 15.26 33.41 -27.79
N GLN A 365 14.21 32.63 -27.84
CA GLN A 365 12.92 32.90 -27.21
C GLN A 365 12.90 32.53 -25.73
N LEU A 366 13.73 31.54 -25.34
CA LEU A 366 13.86 31.00 -23.97
C LEU A 366 15.31 31.14 -23.44
N PRO A 367 15.92 32.38 -23.42
CA PRO A 367 17.35 32.54 -23.15
C PRO A 367 17.76 32.10 -21.74
N PHE A 368 16.95 32.37 -20.71
CA PHE A 368 17.25 31.95 -19.33
C PHE A 368 17.04 30.45 -19.14
N THR A 369 15.99 29.90 -19.69
CA THR A 369 15.70 28.45 -19.68
C THR A 369 16.80 27.69 -20.44
N PHE A 370 17.21 28.17 -21.62
CA PHE A 370 18.29 27.60 -22.42
C PHE A 370 19.62 27.60 -21.65
N THR A 371 20.06 28.78 -21.17
CA THR A 371 21.35 28.89 -20.45
C THR A 371 21.37 27.98 -19.21
N SER A 372 20.31 27.94 -18.46
CA SER A 372 20.19 27.08 -17.27
C SER A 372 20.22 25.60 -17.63
N THR A 373 19.58 25.22 -18.75
CA THR A 373 19.62 23.85 -19.27
C THR A 373 21.00 23.45 -19.72
N VAL A 374 21.72 24.35 -20.40
CA VAL A 374 23.13 24.13 -20.80
C VAL A 374 24.02 23.87 -19.59
N ILE A 375 23.90 24.67 -18.53
CA ILE A 375 24.69 24.51 -17.29
C ILE A 375 24.35 23.18 -16.59
N ALA A 376 23.08 22.86 -16.47
CA ALA A 376 22.64 21.60 -15.84
C ALA A 376 23.05 20.36 -16.66
N CYS A 377 23.00 20.44 -18.01
CA CYS A 377 23.51 19.41 -18.92
C CYS A 377 25.04 19.30 -18.87
N ALA A 378 25.78 20.42 -18.77
CA ALA A 378 27.22 20.43 -18.57
C ALA A 378 27.60 19.72 -17.26
N ALA A 379 26.87 19.99 -16.17
CA ALA A 379 27.06 19.28 -14.90
C ALA A 379 26.78 17.78 -15.03
N MET A 380 25.73 17.39 -15.74
CA MET A 380 25.39 15.99 -16.00
C MET A 380 26.42 15.30 -16.88
N ALA A 381 26.95 16.00 -17.88
CA ALA A 381 28.02 15.54 -18.80
C ALA A 381 29.42 15.56 -18.19
N ALA A 382 29.57 16.05 -16.96
CA ALA A 382 30.85 16.23 -16.29
C ALA A 382 31.80 17.19 -17.02
N VAL A 383 31.29 18.35 -17.43
CA VAL A 383 32.10 19.42 -18.06
C VAL A 383 32.60 20.36 -16.97
N PRO A 384 33.92 20.68 -16.92
CA PRO A 384 34.46 21.68 -16.00
C PRO A 384 33.90 23.11 -16.34
N PRO A 385 33.72 24.01 -15.36
CA PRO A 385 33.90 23.88 -13.91
C PRO A 385 32.58 23.56 -13.16
N THR A 386 32.04 22.40 -13.33
CA THR A 386 30.83 21.99 -12.64
C THR A 386 31.11 20.95 -11.55
N PHE A 387 30.25 20.88 -10.52
CA PHE A 387 30.36 19.88 -9.46
C PHE A 387 30.16 18.43 -9.98
N GLY A 388 29.47 18.29 -11.12
CA GLY A 388 29.36 17.03 -11.86
C GLY A 388 30.71 16.51 -12.39
N PHE A 389 31.64 17.40 -12.76
CA PHE A 389 32.99 17.01 -13.18
C PHE A 389 33.76 16.40 -12.00
N ILE A 390 33.81 17.09 -10.87
CA ILE A 390 34.47 16.59 -9.66
C ILE A 390 33.93 15.21 -9.26
N SER A 391 32.61 15.08 -9.21
CA SER A 391 31.98 13.84 -8.80
C SER A 391 32.26 12.65 -9.71
N LYS A 392 32.36 12.89 -11.04
CA LYS A 392 32.64 11.84 -12.01
C LYS A 392 34.12 11.45 -12.03
N GLU A 393 35.02 12.43 -11.88
CA GLU A 393 36.43 12.18 -11.70
C GLU A 393 36.70 11.34 -10.44
N SER A 394 36.08 11.67 -9.30
CA SER A 394 36.18 10.88 -8.07
C SER A 394 35.69 9.44 -8.28
N MET A 395 34.60 9.21 -9.03
CA MET A 395 34.16 7.87 -9.34
C MET A 395 35.12 7.09 -10.24
N LEU A 396 35.71 7.73 -11.25
CA LEU A 396 36.72 7.10 -12.09
C LEU A 396 37.97 6.73 -11.27
N THR A 397 38.40 7.60 -10.35
CA THR A 397 39.46 7.31 -9.39
C THR A 397 39.12 6.11 -8.49
N ALA A 398 37.90 6.03 -8.03
CA ALA A 398 37.43 4.90 -7.25
C ALA A 398 37.45 3.58 -8.04
N PHE A 399 37.13 3.62 -9.34
CA PHE A 399 37.22 2.44 -10.22
C PHE A 399 38.67 2.05 -10.53
N GLU A 400 39.56 3.00 -10.67
CA GLU A 400 41.01 2.74 -10.82
C GLU A 400 41.58 2.03 -9.61
N GLN A 401 41.12 2.41 -8.41
CA GLN A 401 41.55 1.85 -7.13
C GLN A 401 40.67 0.67 -6.64
N ALA A 402 39.82 0.15 -7.51
CA ALA A 402 38.93 -0.96 -7.14
C ALA A 402 39.77 -2.22 -6.78
N PRO A 403 39.38 -2.98 -5.74
CA PRO A 403 40.10 -4.19 -5.33
C PRO A 403 39.76 -5.37 -6.28
N LEU A 404 40.03 -5.19 -7.55
CA LEU A 404 39.86 -6.16 -8.63
C LEU A 404 41.23 -6.51 -9.22
N ASP A 405 41.31 -7.59 -9.99
CA ASP A 405 42.48 -7.90 -10.77
C ASP A 405 42.67 -6.85 -11.91
N ASN A 406 43.88 -6.75 -12.44
CA ASN A 406 44.21 -5.76 -13.46
C ASN A 406 43.27 -5.78 -14.67
N VAL A 407 42.79 -6.95 -15.07
CA VAL A 407 41.83 -7.12 -16.18
C VAL A 407 40.48 -6.55 -15.78
N GLY A 408 39.99 -6.84 -14.56
CA GLY A 408 38.76 -6.31 -13.99
C GLY A 408 38.74 -4.80 -13.93
N VAL A 409 39.86 -4.17 -13.47
CA VAL A 409 40.00 -2.71 -13.44
C VAL A 409 39.94 -2.12 -14.86
N VAL A 410 40.66 -2.70 -15.81
CA VAL A 410 40.67 -2.22 -17.21
C VAL A 410 39.26 -2.35 -17.84
N VAL A 411 38.56 -3.46 -17.61
CA VAL A 411 37.20 -3.66 -18.11
C VAL A 411 36.24 -2.65 -17.48
N LEU A 412 36.34 -2.44 -16.15
CA LEU A 412 35.51 -1.48 -15.43
C LEU A 412 35.73 -0.06 -15.90
N LEU A 413 36.98 0.40 -16.04
CA LEU A 413 37.33 1.72 -16.57
C LEU A 413 36.88 1.88 -18.03
N GLY A 414 37.05 0.83 -18.85
CA GLY A 414 36.58 0.83 -20.23
C GLY A 414 35.07 1.00 -20.33
N ALA A 415 34.31 0.22 -19.55
CA ALA A 415 32.84 0.33 -19.48
C ALA A 415 32.40 1.70 -18.95
N ALA A 416 33.10 2.23 -17.94
CA ALA A 416 32.86 3.56 -17.39
C ALA A 416 33.14 4.64 -18.45
N THR A 417 34.24 4.56 -19.21
CA THR A 417 34.56 5.51 -20.28
C THR A 417 33.47 5.51 -21.37
N VAL A 418 33.01 4.34 -21.80
CA VAL A 418 31.88 4.19 -22.73
C VAL A 418 30.60 4.80 -22.15
N GLY A 419 30.26 4.49 -20.90
CA GLY A 419 29.12 5.08 -20.21
C GLY A 419 29.19 6.62 -20.11
N ALA A 420 30.38 7.16 -19.86
CA ALA A 420 30.63 8.61 -19.81
C ALA A 420 30.43 9.26 -21.18
N LEU A 421 30.91 8.64 -22.25
CA LEU A 421 30.74 9.10 -23.64
C LEU A 421 29.28 9.15 -24.05
N LEU A 422 28.53 8.07 -23.72
CA LEU A 422 27.08 8.02 -23.95
C LEU A 422 26.35 9.08 -23.13
N THR A 423 26.79 9.33 -21.86
CA THR A 423 26.27 10.40 -21.02
C THR A 423 26.44 11.78 -21.68
N PHE A 424 27.62 12.06 -22.21
CA PHE A 424 27.85 13.30 -22.92
C PHE A 424 26.92 13.43 -24.13
N THR A 425 26.76 12.36 -24.90
CA THR A 425 25.95 12.32 -26.11
C THR A 425 24.49 12.64 -25.84
N TYR A 426 23.84 11.98 -24.85
CA TYR A 426 22.44 12.29 -24.54
C TYR A 426 22.24 13.65 -23.88
N SER A 427 23.23 14.12 -23.10
CA SER A 427 23.20 15.47 -22.52
C SER A 427 23.23 16.55 -23.61
N ALA A 428 24.07 16.34 -24.61
CA ALA A 428 24.15 17.23 -25.76
C ALA A 428 22.88 17.21 -26.60
N ARG A 429 22.17 16.05 -26.69
CA ARG A 429 20.88 15.98 -27.37
C ARG A 429 19.81 16.82 -26.70
N ILE A 430 19.76 16.87 -25.35
CA ILE A 430 18.81 17.75 -24.64
C ILE A 430 19.00 19.21 -25.07
N VAL A 431 20.25 19.64 -25.26
CA VAL A 431 20.57 21.02 -25.64
C VAL A 431 20.39 21.27 -27.15
N ALA A 432 21.04 20.42 -27.97
CA ALA A 432 21.05 20.61 -29.41
C ALA A 432 19.68 20.36 -30.04
N ASP A 433 19.11 19.17 -29.82
CA ASP A 433 17.84 18.76 -30.43
C ASP A 433 16.63 19.41 -29.72
N GLY A 434 16.78 19.81 -28.43
CA GLY A 434 15.70 20.42 -27.66
C GLY A 434 15.55 21.94 -27.82
N PHE A 435 16.62 22.65 -28.21
CA PHE A 435 16.62 24.13 -28.27
C PHE A 435 17.20 24.74 -29.53
N ILE A 436 18.17 24.07 -30.20
CA ILE A 436 18.92 24.64 -31.33
C ILE A 436 18.36 24.16 -32.66
N ASP A 437 18.14 22.86 -32.80
CA ASP A 437 17.65 22.23 -34.02
C ASP A 437 16.10 22.20 -34.05
N GLY A 438 15.56 21.95 -35.25
CA GLY A 438 14.11 21.77 -35.50
C GLY A 438 13.53 22.91 -36.34
N ASP A 439 12.55 22.54 -37.15
CA ASP A 439 11.99 23.41 -38.20
C ASP A 439 10.68 24.11 -37.78
N ARG A 440 10.14 23.81 -36.59
CA ARG A 440 8.92 24.41 -36.11
C ARG A 440 9.11 25.89 -35.79
N ASP A 441 8.19 26.72 -36.25
CA ASP A 441 8.18 28.16 -35.91
C ASP A 441 7.90 28.34 -34.40
N MET A 442 8.85 28.97 -33.70
CA MET A 442 8.82 29.27 -32.26
C MET A 442 8.66 30.77 -31.99
N SER A 443 8.33 31.59 -32.98
CA SER A 443 8.23 33.05 -32.85
C SER A 443 7.19 33.50 -31.81
N GLY A 444 6.17 32.70 -31.58
CA GLY A 444 5.12 32.93 -30.56
C GLY A 444 5.48 32.52 -29.14
N VAL A 445 6.61 31.82 -28.95
CA VAL A 445 7.05 31.34 -27.62
C VAL A 445 7.74 32.50 -26.89
N ARG A 446 7.48 32.60 -25.57
CA ARG A 446 8.11 33.63 -24.71
C ARG A 446 8.71 32.95 -23.49
N GLU A 447 9.72 33.60 -22.90
CA GLU A 447 10.35 33.11 -21.67
C GLU A 447 9.33 33.00 -20.54
N ALA A 448 9.54 32.02 -19.71
CA ALA A 448 8.68 31.76 -18.56
C ALA A 448 8.79 32.88 -17.50
N PRO A 449 7.75 33.13 -16.70
CA PRO A 449 7.83 34.05 -15.58
C PRO A 449 8.95 33.68 -14.60
N PHE A 450 9.55 34.70 -13.96
CA PHE A 450 10.68 34.49 -13.01
C PHE A 450 10.40 33.41 -11.97
N LEU A 451 9.20 33.43 -11.38
CA LEU A 451 8.80 32.44 -10.35
C LEU A 451 8.66 31.00 -10.89
N LEU A 452 8.66 30.80 -12.19
CA LEU A 452 8.61 29.46 -12.80
C LEU A 452 10.01 28.99 -13.22
N TRP A 453 10.80 29.83 -13.96
CA TRP A 453 12.11 29.40 -14.46
C TRP A 453 13.20 29.44 -13.38
N PHE A 454 13.18 30.43 -12.45
CA PHE A 454 14.26 30.58 -11.47
C PHE A 454 14.34 29.42 -10.47
N PRO A 455 13.25 28.95 -9.83
CA PRO A 455 13.31 27.75 -9.00
C PRO A 455 13.79 26.52 -9.80
N ALA A 456 13.40 26.40 -11.07
CA ALA A 456 13.85 25.32 -11.94
C ALA A 456 15.35 25.37 -12.24
N ALA A 457 15.90 26.56 -12.44
CA ALA A 457 17.31 26.80 -12.75
C ALA A 457 18.23 26.65 -11.54
N LEU A 458 17.76 27.10 -10.37
CA LEU A 458 18.58 27.30 -9.16
C LEU A 458 19.45 26.08 -8.79
N PRO A 459 18.94 24.84 -8.70
CA PRO A 459 19.81 23.72 -8.34
C PRO A 459 20.92 23.44 -9.37
N GLY A 460 20.61 23.62 -10.67
CA GLY A 460 21.61 23.47 -11.74
C GLY A 460 22.70 24.55 -11.67
N LEU A 461 22.30 25.81 -11.45
CA LEU A 461 23.22 26.92 -11.31
C LEU A 461 24.16 26.78 -10.12
N VAL A 462 23.65 26.21 -8.99
CA VAL A 462 24.45 25.96 -7.77
C VAL A 462 25.62 24.99 -8.03
N THR A 463 25.54 24.13 -9.05
CA THR A 463 26.62 23.19 -9.37
C THR A 463 27.94 23.87 -9.75
N VAL A 464 27.92 25.11 -10.23
CA VAL A 464 29.15 25.86 -10.60
C VAL A 464 29.85 26.46 -9.37
N PRO A 465 29.19 27.29 -8.51
CA PRO A 465 29.82 27.77 -7.29
C PRO A 465 30.21 26.65 -6.33
N LEU A 466 29.41 25.57 -6.28
CA LEU A 466 29.72 24.40 -5.45
C LEU A 466 30.99 23.67 -5.92
N ALA A 467 31.33 23.70 -7.21
CA ALA A 467 32.58 23.13 -7.69
C ALA A 467 33.81 23.92 -7.19
N VAL A 468 33.66 25.24 -7.03
CA VAL A 468 34.74 26.09 -6.46
C VAL A 468 34.81 25.93 -4.94
N LEU A 469 33.68 25.80 -4.29
CA LEU A 469 33.55 25.65 -2.84
C LEU A 469 33.39 24.18 -2.42
N ALA A 470 34.00 23.26 -3.15
CA ALA A 470 33.79 21.82 -2.97
C ALA A 470 34.16 21.32 -1.56
N SER A 471 35.07 21.96 -0.87
CA SER A 471 35.46 21.67 0.51
C SER A 471 34.33 21.80 1.53
N VAL A 472 33.26 22.54 1.21
CA VAL A 472 32.09 22.67 2.11
C VAL A 472 31.39 21.32 2.34
N VAL A 473 31.41 20.41 1.37
CA VAL A 473 30.78 19.10 1.45
C VAL A 473 31.69 17.99 2.01
N GLU A 474 33.01 18.23 2.12
CA GLU A 474 34.00 17.26 2.61
C GLU A 474 33.65 16.78 4.00
N GLY A 475 33.47 17.67 4.97
CA GLY A 475 33.22 17.32 6.37
C GLY A 475 31.99 16.42 6.55
N PRO A 476 30.82 16.75 6.01
CA PRO A 476 29.65 15.86 6.03
C PRO A 476 29.87 14.52 5.34
N ILE A 477 30.61 14.46 4.24
CA ILE A 477 30.92 13.22 3.51
C ILE A 477 31.85 12.33 4.33
N ASP A 478 32.93 12.91 4.87
CA ASP A 478 33.89 12.19 5.72
C ASP A 478 33.21 11.61 6.96
N ALA A 479 32.38 12.39 7.65
CA ALA A 479 31.62 11.92 8.79
C ALA A 479 30.65 10.77 8.40
N ALA A 480 30.01 10.83 7.23
CA ALA A 480 29.17 9.76 6.74
C ALA A 480 29.96 8.48 6.47
N VAL A 481 31.14 8.58 5.84
CA VAL A 481 31.99 7.42 5.54
C VAL A 481 32.63 6.85 6.79
N ILE A 482 33.09 7.69 7.71
CA ILE A 482 33.60 7.24 9.02
C ILE A 482 32.52 6.44 9.77
N THR A 483 31.26 6.89 9.72
CA THR A 483 30.16 6.16 10.35
C THR A 483 29.94 4.77 9.72
N MET A 484 30.22 4.63 8.40
CA MET A 484 30.05 3.37 7.67
C MET A 484 31.24 2.42 7.79
N THR A 485 32.48 2.92 7.78
CA THR A 485 33.70 2.10 7.65
C THR A 485 34.65 2.17 8.82
N ASN A 486 34.40 3.05 9.79
CA ASN A 486 35.33 3.43 10.88
C ASN A 486 36.70 3.90 10.38
N THR A 487 36.78 4.31 9.10
CA THR A 487 38.01 4.73 8.44
C THR A 487 37.82 6.10 7.83
N ASP A 488 38.77 7.00 7.99
CA ASP A 488 38.79 8.31 7.34
C ASP A 488 39.03 8.13 5.83
N PRO A 489 38.08 8.50 4.95
CA PRO A 489 38.22 8.35 3.52
C PRO A 489 39.27 9.31 2.96
N ARG A 490 39.64 10.37 3.71
CA ARG A 490 40.47 11.48 3.24
C ARG A 490 39.98 12.01 1.90
N ALA A 491 38.66 12.20 1.80
CA ALA A 491 38.03 12.64 0.59
C ALA A 491 38.47 14.07 0.27
N HIS A 492 39.48 14.22 -0.57
CA HIS A 492 39.82 15.53 -1.09
C HIS A 492 38.94 15.84 -2.30
N VAL A 493 37.94 16.69 -2.10
CA VAL A 493 36.95 17.06 -3.12
C VAL A 493 37.41 18.40 -3.76
N ALA A 494 38.24 18.33 -4.80
CA ALA A 494 38.78 19.50 -5.47
C ALA A 494 38.52 19.46 -6.97
N LEU A 495 38.59 20.63 -7.62
CA LEU A 495 38.39 20.73 -9.06
C LEU A 495 39.61 20.20 -9.86
N TRP A 496 40.75 20.13 -9.24
CA TRP A 496 42.03 19.75 -9.87
C TRP A 496 42.85 18.85 -8.97
N HIS A 497 43.17 17.64 -9.44
CA HIS A 497 43.99 16.65 -8.75
C HIS A 497 45.28 16.29 -9.50
N GLY A 498 45.72 17.17 -10.45
CA GLY A 498 46.86 16.88 -11.31
C GLY A 498 46.48 16.07 -12.55
N VAL A 499 47.47 15.70 -13.34
CA VAL A 499 47.30 14.85 -14.52
C VAL A 499 47.40 13.39 -14.10
N ASN A 500 46.25 12.75 -13.99
CA ASN A 500 46.08 11.35 -13.59
C ASN A 500 45.24 10.58 -14.63
N THR A 501 45.13 9.25 -14.52
CA THR A 501 44.36 8.42 -15.44
C THR A 501 42.88 8.87 -15.56
N PRO A 502 42.16 9.15 -14.46
CA PRO A 502 40.79 9.69 -14.51
C PRO A 502 40.66 10.99 -15.28
N PHE A 503 41.61 11.91 -15.10
CA PHE A 503 41.61 13.17 -15.86
C PHE A 503 41.83 12.95 -17.37
N VAL A 504 42.80 12.08 -17.75
CA VAL A 504 43.04 11.73 -19.16
C VAL A 504 41.80 11.09 -19.77
N LEU A 505 41.15 10.15 -19.07
CA LEU A 505 39.90 9.55 -19.52
C LEU A 505 38.77 10.58 -19.65
N SER A 506 38.66 11.52 -18.72
CA SER A 506 37.71 12.62 -18.80
C SER A 506 37.96 13.52 -20.01
N LEU A 507 39.20 13.82 -20.31
CA LEU A 507 39.58 14.59 -21.51
C LEU A 507 39.22 13.83 -22.80
N VAL A 508 39.50 12.52 -22.86
CA VAL A 508 39.13 11.66 -23.98
C VAL A 508 37.59 11.67 -24.17
N VAL A 509 36.83 11.57 -23.08
CA VAL A 509 35.37 11.63 -23.13
C VAL A 509 34.88 12.99 -23.65
N LEU A 510 35.50 14.12 -23.23
CA LEU A 510 35.10 15.44 -23.70
C LEU A 510 35.37 15.58 -25.20
N VAL A 511 36.57 15.20 -25.68
CA VAL A 511 36.93 15.28 -27.09
C VAL A 511 36.05 14.39 -27.96
N LEU A 512 35.93 13.10 -27.60
CA LEU A 512 35.10 12.17 -28.34
C LEU A 512 33.60 12.49 -28.20
N GLY A 513 33.19 13.06 -27.07
CA GLY A 513 31.84 13.56 -26.84
C GLY A 513 31.45 14.68 -27.80
N VAL A 514 32.32 15.65 -28.01
CA VAL A 514 32.11 16.72 -29.03
C VAL A 514 31.96 16.11 -30.43
N VAL A 515 32.82 15.14 -30.80
CA VAL A 515 32.68 14.38 -32.06
C VAL A 515 31.33 13.64 -32.09
N GLY A 516 30.93 13.02 -30.97
CA GLY A 516 29.63 12.32 -30.82
C GLY A 516 28.43 13.26 -31.03
N VAL A 517 28.53 14.55 -30.63
CA VAL A 517 27.50 15.54 -30.90
C VAL A 517 27.30 15.74 -32.40
N TRP A 518 28.40 15.77 -33.16
CA TRP A 518 28.35 15.93 -34.63
C TRP A 518 27.64 14.77 -35.30
N TYR A 519 27.86 13.54 -34.81
CA TYR A 519 27.25 12.34 -35.33
C TYR A 519 25.99 11.93 -34.59
N ARG A 520 25.42 12.73 -33.67
CA ARG A 520 24.30 12.37 -32.76
C ARG A 520 23.07 11.81 -33.49
N GLN A 521 22.71 12.38 -34.64
CA GLN A 521 21.55 11.91 -35.43
C GLN A 521 21.80 10.55 -36.09
N ARG A 522 23.05 10.22 -36.46
CA ARG A 522 23.42 8.89 -36.95
C ARG A 522 23.38 7.87 -35.81
N ILE A 523 23.93 8.25 -34.64
CA ILE A 523 23.92 7.41 -33.43
C ILE A 523 22.47 7.14 -33.02
N TRP A 524 21.63 8.17 -32.99
CA TRP A 524 20.20 8.02 -32.67
C TRP A 524 19.50 7.04 -33.63
N ARG A 525 19.69 7.16 -34.94
CA ARG A 525 19.12 6.23 -35.92
C ARG A 525 19.56 4.77 -35.71
N VAL A 526 20.84 4.55 -35.43
CA VAL A 526 21.36 3.20 -35.16
C VAL A 526 20.76 2.64 -33.88
N VAL A 527 20.69 3.45 -32.84
CA VAL A 527 20.16 3.01 -31.52
C VAL A 527 18.66 2.70 -31.61
N THR A 528 17.86 3.51 -32.30
CA THR A 528 16.41 3.36 -32.41
C THR A 528 16.00 2.14 -33.26
N HIS A 529 16.79 1.78 -34.27
CA HIS A 529 16.48 0.65 -35.16
C HIS A 529 16.97 -0.70 -34.61
N ARG A 530 17.72 -0.74 -33.53
CA ARG A 530 18.22 -1.99 -32.92
C ARG A 530 17.53 -2.27 -31.60
N GLN A 531 16.97 -3.45 -31.48
CA GLN A 531 16.54 -3.97 -30.19
C GLN A 531 17.76 -4.54 -29.45
N PHE A 532 18.24 -3.83 -28.43
CA PHE A 532 19.40 -4.24 -27.63
C PHE A 532 19.09 -5.35 -26.62
N LEU A 533 17.84 -5.46 -26.21
CA LEU A 533 17.38 -6.50 -25.30
C LEU A 533 16.33 -7.37 -26.00
N PRO A 534 16.49 -8.68 -25.98
CA PRO A 534 15.52 -9.61 -26.62
C PRO A 534 14.17 -9.64 -25.89
N VAL A 535 14.13 -9.23 -24.64
CA VAL A 535 12.91 -9.21 -23.81
C VAL A 535 12.81 -7.88 -23.09
N ASP A 536 11.68 -7.21 -23.22
CA ASP A 536 11.39 -6.00 -22.44
C ASP A 536 11.08 -6.37 -20.98
N GLY A 537 11.55 -5.55 -20.04
CA GLY A 537 11.31 -5.74 -18.60
C GLY A 537 9.82 -5.84 -18.23
N ASN A 538 8.97 -5.10 -18.96
CA ASN A 538 7.51 -5.21 -18.85
C ASN A 538 6.99 -6.60 -19.23
N GLN A 539 7.55 -7.19 -20.28
CA GLN A 539 7.18 -8.54 -20.70
C GLN A 539 7.61 -9.57 -19.64
N LEU A 540 8.80 -9.39 -19.06
CA LEU A 540 9.30 -10.27 -18.00
C LEU A 540 8.39 -10.22 -16.75
N LEU A 541 8.01 -9.02 -16.31
CA LEU A 541 7.06 -8.84 -15.19
C LEU A 541 5.71 -9.47 -15.51
N LYS A 542 5.18 -9.23 -16.71
CA LYS A 542 3.90 -9.80 -17.16
C LYS A 542 3.95 -11.34 -17.20
N LEU A 543 5.03 -11.92 -17.70
CA LEU A 543 5.24 -13.37 -17.71
C LEU A 543 5.33 -13.93 -16.29
N GLY A 544 6.05 -13.24 -15.38
CA GLY A 544 6.12 -13.60 -13.97
C GLY A 544 4.76 -13.60 -13.29
N LEU A 545 3.98 -12.54 -13.47
CA LEU A 545 2.62 -12.43 -12.94
C LEU A 545 1.67 -13.47 -13.56
N GLN A 546 1.78 -13.73 -14.85
CA GLN A 546 1.00 -14.76 -15.53
C GLN A 546 1.36 -16.16 -15.03
N SER A 547 2.65 -16.45 -14.83
CA SER A 547 3.12 -17.72 -14.27
C SER A 547 2.64 -17.92 -12.84
N LEU A 548 2.72 -16.86 -12.01
CA LEU A 548 2.19 -16.89 -10.65
C LEU A 548 0.67 -17.10 -10.64
N SER A 549 -0.06 -16.39 -11.51
CA SER A 549 -1.50 -16.56 -11.69
C SER A 549 -1.85 -17.96 -12.16
N ALA A 550 -1.07 -18.52 -13.11
CA ALA A 550 -1.26 -19.88 -13.60
C ALA A 550 -0.99 -20.94 -12.51
N ALA A 551 0.07 -20.74 -11.73
CA ALA A 551 0.36 -21.58 -10.56
C ALA A 551 -0.73 -21.47 -9.51
N GLY A 552 -1.20 -20.27 -9.19
CA GLY A 552 -2.31 -20.02 -8.29
C GLY A 552 -3.62 -20.66 -8.78
N LYS A 553 -3.94 -20.52 -10.06
CA LYS A 553 -5.09 -21.20 -10.68
C LYS A 553 -4.95 -22.72 -10.66
N SER A 554 -3.73 -23.25 -10.82
CA SER A 554 -3.49 -24.69 -10.76
C SER A 554 -3.69 -25.23 -9.35
N LEU A 555 -3.14 -24.55 -8.34
CA LEU A 555 -3.41 -24.85 -6.92
C LEU A 555 -4.88 -24.66 -6.56
N GLY A 556 -5.45 -23.54 -7.01
CA GLY A 556 -6.85 -23.18 -6.75
C GLY A 556 -7.84 -24.17 -7.32
N ARG A 557 -7.52 -24.81 -8.47
CA ARG A 557 -8.41 -25.82 -9.07
C ARG A 557 -8.71 -26.99 -8.16
N MET A 558 -7.84 -27.31 -7.21
CA MET A 558 -8.10 -28.35 -6.20
C MET A 558 -9.22 -27.93 -5.23
N ALA A 559 -9.28 -26.63 -4.91
CA ALA A 559 -10.24 -26.03 -4.00
C ALA A 559 -11.36 -25.24 -4.73
N ASP A 560 -11.15 -24.87 -6.00
CA ASP A 560 -12.09 -24.10 -6.81
C ASP A 560 -13.30 -24.93 -7.22
N THR A 561 -14.25 -24.97 -6.33
CA THR A 561 -15.50 -25.73 -6.49
C THR A 561 -16.63 -24.88 -5.92
N LEU A 562 -17.78 -24.91 -6.59
CA LEU A 562 -19.00 -24.25 -6.10
C LEU A 562 -19.63 -25.00 -4.91
N SER A 563 -19.03 -26.11 -4.48
CA SER A 563 -19.55 -26.90 -3.36
C SER A 563 -18.98 -26.41 -2.03
N PRO A 564 -19.79 -25.77 -1.17
CA PRO A 564 -19.36 -25.39 0.19
C PRO A 564 -18.87 -26.59 1.02
N ALA A 565 -19.46 -27.75 0.80
CA ALA A 565 -19.08 -28.99 1.48
C ALA A 565 -17.63 -29.41 1.17
N ARG A 566 -17.16 -29.17 -0.06
CA ARG A 566 -15.78 -29.48 -0.46
C ARG A 566 -14.77 -28.52 0.17
N HIS A 567 -15.11 -27.25 0.28
CA HIS A 567 -14.28 -26.25 0.99
C HIS A 567 -14.14 -26.60 2.46
N LEU A 568 -15.25 -26.95 3.14
CA LEU A 568 -15.22 -27.39 4.52
C LEU A 568 -14.44 -28.69 4.71
N ALA A 569 -14.58 -29.65 3.77
CA ALA A 569 -13.86 -30.92 3.83
C ALA A 569 -12.34 -30.73 3.72
N LEU A 570 -11.86 -29.78 2.91
CA LEU A 570 -10.43 -29.45 2.82
C LEU A 570 -9.92 -28.82 4.12
N LEU A 571 -10.64 -27.85 4.69
CA LEU A 571 -10.28 -27.22 5.95
C LEU A 571 -10.23 -28.24 7.10
N PHE A 572 -11.28 -29.04 7.27
CA PHE A 572 -11.34 -30.06 8.32
C PHE A 572 -10.35 -31.18 8.08
N GLY A 573 -10.10 -31.54 6.81
CA GLY A 573 -9.07 -32.51 6.44
C GLY A 573 -7.68 -32.07 6.85
N LEU A 574 -7.34 -30.80 6.62
CA LEU A 574 -6.07 -30.20 7.07
C LEU A 574 -5.95 -30.26 8.60
N PHE A 575 -7.02 -29.93 9.32
CA PHE A 575 -7.06 -30.00 10.78
C PHE A 575 -6.86 -31.43 11.31
N ILE A 576 -7.48 -32.41 10.64
CA ILE A 576 -7.30 -33.83 10.97
C ILE A 576 -5.83 -34.27 10.76
N VAL A 577 -5.23 -33.86 9.63
CA VAL A 577 -3.81 -34.17 9.35
C VAL A 577 -2.91 -33.55 10.40
N PHE A 578 -3.13 -32.26 10.74
CA PHE A 578 -2.37 -31.59 11.79
C PHE A 578 -2.48 -32.29 13.14
N GLY A 579 -3.70 -32.62 13.58
CA GLY A 579 -3.95 -33.33 14.84
C GLY A 579 -3.33 -34.74 14.85
N ALA A 580 -3.38 -35.44 13.69
CA ALA A 580 -2.74 -36.73 13.54
C ALA A 580 -1.20 -36.63 13.63
N VAL A 581 -0.60 -35.64 12.95
CA VAL A 581 0.86 -35.41 13.00
C VAL A 581 1.31 -35.10 14.42
N VAL A 582 0.61 -34.22 15.13
CA VAL A 582 0.92 -33.88 16.52
C VAL A 582 0.76 -35.11 17.44
N GLY A 583 -0.33 -35.88 17.27
CA GLY A 583 -0.57 -37.08 18.04
C GLY A 583 0.48 -38.18 17.77
N ILE A 584 0.85 -38.41 16.51
CA ILE A 584 1.88 -39.39 16.13
C ILE A 584 3.24 -38.96 16.63
N ASN A 585 3.63 -37.69 16.50
CA ASN A 585 4.91 -37.21 17.04
C ASN A 585 4.97 -37.33 18.57
N GLY A 586 3.86 -37.08 19.27
CA GLY A 586 3.78 -37.30 20.72
C GLY A 586 3.92 -38.77 21.11
N LEU A 587 3.41 -39.69 20.29
CA LEU A 587 3.50 -41.12 20.51
C LEU A 587 4.87 -41.72 20.14
N LEU A 588 5.46 -41.27 19.00
CA LEU A 588 6.74 -41.77 18.47
C LEU A 588 7.95 -41.11 19.12
N GLY A 589 7.83 -39.89 19.63
CA GLY A 589 8.92 -39.14 20.27
C GLY A 589 9.32 -39.63 21.68
N GLY A 590 8.88 -40.78 22.13
CA GLY A 590 9.16 -41.32 23.46
C GLY A 590 8.53 -40.55 24.63
N GLY A 591 7.63 -39.64 24.31
CA GLY A 591 7.04 -38.70 25.26
C GLY A 591 5.70 -39.14 25.87
N VAL A 592 5.39 -40.44 25.87
CA VAL A 592 4.20 -40.90 26.61
C VAL A 592 4.42 -40.77 28.13
N ASP A 593 5.67 -40.80 28.59
CA ASP A 593 6.00 -40.49 30.00
C ASP A 593 5.88 -39.00 30.34
N GLY A 594 5.86 -38.09 29.32
CA GLY A 594 5.65 -36.64 29.50
C GLY A 594 4.16 -36.20 29.40
N VAL A 595 3.28 -37.05 28.89
CA VAL A 595 1.83 -36.84 28.92
C VAL A 595 1.22 -37.63 30.06
N ALA A 596 1.72 -37.46 31.26
CA ALA A 596 0.96 -37.83 32.43
C ALA A 596 -0.35 -37.02 32.38
N LEU A 597 -1.47 -37.70 32.10
CA LEU A 597 -2.77 -37.06 32.14
C LEU A 597 -2.99 -36.55 33.56
N HIS A 598 -2.68 -35.31 33.80
CA HIS A 598 -2.94 -34.68 35.10
C HIS A 598 -4.41 -34.84 35.43
N PRO A 599 -4.79 -35.09 36.69
CA PRO A 599 -6.17 -35.16 37.09
C PRO A 599 -6.86 -33.85 36.73
N ARG A 600 -8.13 -33.93 36.40
CA ARG A 600 -8.93 -32.72 36.12
C ARG A 600 -9.03 -31.85 37.36
N ILE A 601 -8.99 -30.55 37.15
CA ILE A 601 -9.12 -29.55 38.21
C ILE A 601 -10.50 -29.78 38.88
N PRO A 602 -10.57 -29.79 40.23
CA PRO A 602 -11.84 -29.86 40.93
C PRO A 602 -12.86 -28.81 40.47
N GLY A 603 -14.06 -29.24 40.14
CA GLY A 603 -15.14 -28.37 39.66
C GLY A 603 -15.20 -28.23 38.13
N SER A 604 -14.34 -28.93 37.36
CA SER A 604 -14.41 -28.98 35.90
C SER A 604 -15.47 -29.96 35.36
N ASP A 605 -16.08 -30.79 36.20
CA ASP A 605 -17.02 -31.84 35.85
C ASP A 605 -18.36 -31.74 36.63
N ARG A 606 -18.99 -30.56 36.54
CA ARG A 606 -20.29 -30.31 37.21
C ARG A 606 -21.41 -30.98 36.48
N VAL A 607 -22.30 -31.66 37.21
CA VAL A 607 -23.52 -32.28 36.66
C VAL A 607 -24.42 -31.23 35.96
N THR A 608 -24.39 -30.00 36.43
CA THR A 608 -25.12 -28.88 35.84
C THR A 608 -24.71 -28.57 34.39
N ASP A 609 -23.48 -28.89 33.99
CA ASP A 609 -22.99 -28.67 32.63
C ASP A 609 -23.63 -29.59 31.59
N LEU A 610 -24.28 -30.67 32.04
CA LEU A 610 -25.05 -31.53 31.15
C LEU A 610 -26.28 -30.85 30.55
N LEU A 611 -26.86 -29.84 31.22
CA LEU A 611 -28.02 -29.10 30.71
C LEU A 611 -27.73 -28.31 29.43
N PRO A 612 -26.75 -27.36 29.40
CA PRO A 612 -26.41 -26.68 28.17
C PRO A 612 -25.88 -27.63 27.09
N LEU A 613 -25.15 -28.68 27.46
CA LEU A 613 -24.69 -29.70 26.52
C LEU A 613 -25.90 -30.42 25.86
N ALA A 614 -26.91 -30.80 26.62
CA ALA A 614 -28.12 -31.42 26.08
C ALA A 614 -28.87 -30.48 25.11
N ILE A 615 -28.94 -29.16 25.43
CA ILE A 615 -29.54 -28.15 24.55
C ILE A 615 -28.75 -28.08 23.23
N ILE A 616 -27.42 -28.00 23.29
CA ILE A 616 -26.57 -27.94 22.11
C ILE A 616 -26.74 -29.19 21.24
N VAL A 617 -26.65 -30.39 21.84
CA VAL A 617 -26.79 -31.65 21.11
C VAL A 617 -28.16 -31.77 20.46
N LEU A 618 -29.23 -31.44 21.17
CA LEU A 618 -30.58 -31.45 20.62
C LEU A 618 -30.73 -30.47 19.45
N ALA A 619 -30.20 -29.25 19.59
CA ALA A 619 -30.23 -28.26 18.54
C ALA A 619 -29.48 -28.74 17.28
N VAL A 620 -28.28 -29.31 17.45
CA VAL A 620 -27.49 -29.87 16.35
C VAL A 620 -28.24 -31.01 15.65
N VAL A 621 -28.86 -31.90 16.39
CA VAL A 621 -29.70 -32.98 15.81
C VAL A 621 -30.86 -32.43 15.00
N ILE A 622 -31.52 -31.37 15.48
CA ILE A 622 -32.60 -30.68 14.76
C ILE A 622 -32.05 -30.06 13.46
N ILE A 623 -30.91 -29.33 13.53
CA ILE A 623 -30.29 -28.69 12.38
C ILE A 623 -29.96 -29.71 11.29
N VAL A 624 -29.38 -30.85 11.66
CA VAL A 624 -28.94 -31.88 10.70
C VAL A 624 -30.15 -32.58 10.06
N ARG A 625 -31.25 -32.72 10.76
CA ARG A 625 -32.43 -33.45 10.29
C ARG A 625 -33.47 -32.59 9.56
N THR A 626 -33.49 -31.29 9.79
CA THR A 626 -34.55 -30.44 9.24
C THR A 626 -34.37 -30.20 7.72
N PRO A 627 -35.43 -30.38 6.90
CA PRO A 627 -35.39 -29.97 5.50
C PRO A 627 -35.71 -28.47 5.32
N LYS A 628 -36.15 -27.77 6.35
CA LYS A 628 -36.58 -26.38 6.30
C LYS A 628 -35.43 -25.44 6.73
N ARG A 629 -35.11 -24.48 5.89
CA ARG A 629 -34.00 -23.51 6.14
C ARG A 629 -34.27 -22.65 7.37
N LEU A 630 -35.49 -22.16 7.54
CA LEU A 630 -35.83 -21.32 8.69
C LEU A 630 -35.70 -22.08 10.02
N THR A 631 -36.10 -23.35 10.05
CA THR A 631 -35.93 -24.21 11.24
C THR A 631 -34.46 -24.48 11.54
N ALA A 632 -33.61 -24.60 10.49
CA ALA A 632 -32.18 -24.75 10.67
C ALA A 632 -31.56 -23.49 11.30
N VAL A 633 -31.95 -22.29 10.85
CA VAL A 633 -31.48 -21.01 11.43
C VAL A 633 -31.95 -20.89 12.90
N ALA A 634 -33.21 -21.22 13.20
CA ALA A 634 -33.69 -21.22 14.58
C ALA A 634 -32.92 -22.24 15.46
N GLY A 635 -32.55 -23.39 14.90
CA GLY A 635 -31.73 -24.39 15.59
C GLY A 635 -30.32 -23.88 15.90
N ILE A 636 -29.70 -23.12 14.99
CA ILE A 636 -28.41 -22.46 15.25
C ILE A 636 -28.51 -21.51 16.44
N GLY A 637 -29.55 -20.67 16.49
CA GLY A 637 -29.80 -19.79 17.64
C GLY A 637 -29.98 -20.51 18.96
N VAL A 638 -30.70 -21.64 18.95
CA VAL A 638 -30.85 -22.49 20.17
C VAL A 638 -29.50 -23.07 20.60
N ALA A 639 -28.67 -23.51 19.65
CA ALA A 639 -27.31 -23.97 19.95
C ALA A 639 -26.44 -22.84 20.55
N GLY A 640 -26.53 -21.62 19.99
CA GLY A 640 -25.84 -20.42 20.50
C GLY A 640 -26.29 -20.06 21.93
N VAL A 641 -27.59 -20.16 22.24
CA VAL A 641 -28.09 -19.98 23.62
C VAL A 641 -27.51 -21.05 24.56
N GLY A 642 -27.40 -22.29 24.11
CA GLY A 642 -26.76 -23.37 24.90
C GLY A 642 -25.27 -23.04 25.19
N VAL A 643 -24.52 -22.55 24.20
CA VAL A 643 -23.13 -22.11 24.38
C VAL A 643 -23.05 -20.93 25.36
N THR A 644 -23.92 -19.93 25.19
CA THR A 644 -23.99 -18.77 26.09
C THR A 644 -24.23 -19.19 27.54
N LEU A 645 -25.17 -20.11 27.77
CA LEU A 645 -25.48 -20.64 29.10
C LEU A 645 -24.25 -21.35 29.68
N GLN A 646 -23.54 -22.17 28.89
CA GLN A 646 -22.30 -22.83 29.31
C GLN A 646 -21.24 -21.83 29.75
N VAL A 647 -21.00 -20.80 28.93
CA VAL A 647 -20.02 -19.73 29.22
C VAL A 647 -20.39 -18.98 30.51
N LEU A 648 -21.67 -18.68 30.70
CA LEU A 648 -22.17 -18.04 31.91
C LEU A 648 -21.93 -18.91 33.16
N MET A 649 -22.21 -20.22 33.06
CA MET A 649 -21.99 -21.17 34.15
C MET A 649 -20.52 -21.39 34.49
N LEU A 650 -19.60 -21.13 33.52
CA LEU A 650 -18.15 -21.09 33.75
C LEU A 650 -17.68 -19.81 34.44
N GLY A 651 -18.55 -18.85 34.71
CA GLY A 651 -18.24 -17.62 35.42
C GLY A 651 -17.72 -16.50 34.55
N ALA A 652 -17.98 -16.49 33.25
CA ALA A 652 -17.57 -15.44 32.30
C ALA A 652 -18.79 -14.64 31.80
N PRO A 653 -19.37 -13.74 32.63
CA PRO A 653 -20.63 -13.04 32.30
C PRO A 653 -20.45 -12.06 31.12
N ASP A 654 -19.30 -11.40 30.96
CA ASP A 654 -19.02 -10.51 29.82
C ASP A 654 -19.06 -11.27 28.50
N VAL A 655 -18.34 -12.39 28.44
CA VAL A 655 -18.29 -13.25 27.26
C VAL A 655 -19.66 -13.83 26.95
N ALA A 656 -20.41 -14.25 27.98
CA ALA A 656 -21.78 -14.76 27.82
C ALA A 656 -22.72 -13.69 27.25
N LEU A 657 -22.66 -12.46 27.77
CA LEU A 657 -23.48 -11.35 27.30
C LEU A 657 -23.15 -10.99 25.86
N THR A 658 -21.86 -10.92 25.52
CA THR A 658 -21.40 -10.67 24.16
C THR A 658 -21.88 -11.77 23.20
N GLN A 659 -21.69 -13.04 23.56
CA GLN A 659 -22.11 -14.18 22.77
C GLN A 659 -23.62 -14.14 22.51
N PHE A 660 -24.42 -13.86 23.54
CA PHE A 660 -25.88 -13.78 23.42
C PHE A 660 -26.34 -12.69 22.45
N LEU A 661 -25.74 -11.50 22.54
CA LEU A 661 -26.09 -10.37 21.66
C LEU A 661 -25.65 -10.61 20.22
N VAL A 662 -24.44 -11.12 20.02
CA VAL A 662 -23.93 -11.44 18.67
C VAL A 662 -24.76 -12.53 18.04
N GLU A 663 -25.05 -13.60 18.77
CA GLU A 663 -25.87 -14.71 18.28
C GLU A 663 -27.30 -14.27 17.90
N SER A 664 -27.92 -13.48 18.77
CA SER A 664 -29.26 -12.95 18.53
C SER A 664 -29.30 -12.09 17.26
N LEU A 665 -28.32 -11.20 17.09
CA LEU A 665 -28.22 -10.35 15.91
C LEU A 665 -27.96 -11.16 14.64
N THR A 666 -27.04 -12.12 14.71
CA THR A 666 -26.69 -13.01 13.60
C THR A 666 -27.86 -13.86 13.14
N VAL A 667 -28.61 -14.47 14.09
CA VAL A 667 -29.79 -15.26 13.78
C VAL A 667 -30.86 -14.43 13.10
N VAL A 668 -31.09 -13.19 13.56
CA VAL A 668 -32.03 -12.28 12.92
C VAL A 668 -31.60 -11.92 11.49
N ILE A 669 -30.33 -11.61 11.28
CA ILE A 669 -29.78 -11.33 9.93
C ILE A 669 -29.94 -12.58 9.04
N MET A 670 -29.59 -13.76 9.53
CA MET A 670 -29.74 -15.02 8.78
C MET A 670 -31.20 -15.31 8.44
N MET A 671 -32.12 -15.07 9.35
CA MET A 671 -33.54 -15.22 9.08
C MET A 671 -34.04 -14.32 7.94
N LEU A 672 -33.59 -13.07 7.91
CA LEU A 672 -33.92 -12.12 6.84
C LEU A 672 -33.38 -12.57 5.49
N VAL A 673 -32.15 -13.07 5.46
CA VAL A 673 -31.52 -13.60 4.24
C VAL A 673 -32.23 -14.87 3.76
N VAL A 674 -32.44 -15.81 4.66
CA VAL A 674 -33.04 -17.12 4.33
C VAL A 674 -34.52 -17.00 3.93
N ARG A 675 -35.27 -16.02 4.46
CA ARG A 675 -36.65 -15.76 4.09
C ARG A 675 -36.85 -15.53 2.59
N GLN A 676 -35.83 -15.02 1.90
CA GLN A 676 -35.87 -14.73 0.45
C GLN A 676 -35.42 -15.92 -0.40
N GLN A 677 -35.06 -17.03 0.22
CA GLN A 677 -34.67 -18.25 -0.46
C GLN A 677 -35.81 -19.26 -0.43
N PRO A 678 -35.79 -20.31 -1.27
CA PRO A 678 -36.76 -21.37 -1.21
C PRO A 678 -36.88 -21.94 0.21
N GLU A 679 -38.11 -22.24 0.67
CA GLU A 679 -38.38 -22.67 2.06
C GLU A 679 -37.59 -23.91 2.47
N ARG A 680 -37.35 -24.82 1.52
CA ARG A 680 -36.66 -26.08 1.76
C ARG A 680 -35.30 -26.12 1.07
N PHE A 681 -34.39 -26.87 1.64
CA PHE A 681 -33.18 -27.26 0.94
C PHE A 681 -33.54 -28.10 -0.29
N HIS A 682 -32.88 -27.89 -1.43
CA HIS A 682 -33.08 -28.72 -2.60
C HIS A 682 -32.71 -30.16 -2.26
N PRO A 683 -33.53 -31.17 -2.63
CA PRO A 683 -33.14 -32.55 -2.46
C PRO A 683 -31.89 -32.79 -3.28
N GLU A 684 -30.82 -33.20 -2.62
CA GLU A 684 -29.57 -33.58 -3.32
C GLU A 684 -29.90 -34.74 -4.27
N HIS A 685 -29.52 -34.64 -5.53
CA HIS A 685 -29.51 -35.77 -6.44
C HIS A 685 -28.81 -36.94 -5.75
N ARG A 686 -29.38 -38.16 -5.89
CA ARG A 686 -28.85 -39.37 -5.25
C ARG A 686 -27.35 -39.51 -5.54
N LYS A 687 -26.53 -39.01 -4.66
CA LYS A 687 -25.08 -39.20 -4.71
C LYS A 687 -24.80 -40.70 -4.53
N SER A 688 -23.79 -41.22 -5.24
CA SER A 688 -23.30 -42.57 -5.07
C SER A 688 -22.84 -42.79 -3.61
N ALA A 689 -22.84 -44.02 -3.15
CA ALA A 689 -22.40 -44.38 -1.79
C ALA A 689 -20.94 -43.86 -1.54
N ALA A 690 -20.08 -44.00 -2.53
CA ALA A 690 -18.70 -43.46 -2.47
C ALA A 690 -18.63 -41.93 -2.32
N SER A 691 -19.56 -41.19 -2.94
CA SER A 691 -19.62 -39.71 -2.79
C SER A 691 -20.18 -39.28 -1.41
N LYS A 692 -20.85 -40.15 -0.68
CA LYS A 692 -21.32 -39.88 0.67
C LYS A 692 -20.34 -40.26 1.77
N SER A 693 -19.40 -41.18 1.50
CA SER A 693 -18.44 -41.68 2.48
C SER A 693 -17.40 -40.61 2.86
N MET A 694 -16.91 -39.83 1.91
CA MET A 694 -15.88 -38.79 2.16
C MET A 694 -16.35 -37.73 3.20
N PRO A 695 -17.52 -37.07 3.06
CA PRO A 695 -18.04 -36.17 4.10
C PRO A 695 -18.17 -36.82 5.46
N ILE A 696 -18.60 -38.08 5.53
CA ILE A 696 -18.76 -38.82 6.79
C ILE A 696 -17.39 -39.07 7.45
N VAL A 697 -16.42 -39.53 6.67
CA VAL A 697 -15.03 -39.75 7.16
C VAL A 697 -14.43 -38.46 7.70
N VAL A 698 -14.57 -37.35 6.96
CA VAL A 698 -14.08 -36.05 7.41
C VAL A 698 -14.81 -35.57 8.68
N ALA A 699 -16.12 -35.70 8.73
CA ALA A 699 -16.90 -35.29 9.91
C ALA A 699 -16.53 -36.10 11.15
N VAL A 700 -16.44 -37.44 11.03
CA VAL A 700 -16.03 -38.31 12.12
C VAL A 700 -14.58 -38.06 12.55
N GLY A 701 -13.67 -37.96 11.58
CA GLY A 701 -12.25 -37.68 11.86
C GLY A 701 -12.04 -36.33 12.57
N PHE A 702 -12.68 -35.27 12.07
CA PHE A 702 -12.65 -33.96 12.74
C PHE A 702 -13.27 -34.03 14.15
N GLY A 703 -14.41 -34.70 14.32
CA GLY A 703 -15.05 -34.88 15.61
C GLY A 703 -14.13 -35.62 16.61
N VAL A 704 -13.47 -36.69 16.17
CA VAL A 704 -12.52 -37.46 17.00
C VAL A 704 -11.31 -36.59 17.39
N VAL A 705 -10.68 -35.89 16.43
CA VAL A 705 -9.52 -35.06 16.75
C VAL A 705 -9.89 -33.90 17.69
N THR A 706 -11.05 -33.27 17.46
CA THR A 706 -11.52 -32.19 18.33
C THR A 706 -11.87 -32.69 19.72
N PHE A 707 -12.56 -33.85 19.80
CA PHE A 707 -12.88 -34.47 21.09
C PHE A 707 -11.64 -34.87 21.87
N LEU A 708 -10.70 -35.57 21.24
CA LEU A 708 -9.43 -35.98 21.89
C LEU A 708 -8.61 -34.77 22.30
N GLY A 709 -8.44 -33.80 21.42
CA GLY A 709 -7.72 -32.56 21.74
C GLY A 709 -8.34 -31.82 22.93
N SER A 710 -9.65 -31.60 22.91
CA SER A 710 -10.34 -30.98 24.03
C SER A 710 -10.26 -31.83 25.32
N TYR A 711 -10.43 -33.12 25.22
CA TYR A 711 -10.34 -34.06 26.37
C TYR A 711 -8.94 -34.06 27.02
N LEU A 712 -7.89 -33.96 26.18
CA LEU A 712 -6.51 -33.99 26.67
C LEU A 712 -6.05 -32.60 27.22
N LEU A 713 -6.53 -31.51 26.68
CA LEU A 713 -6.08 -30.15 27.00
C LEU A 713 -6.93 -29.42 28.02
N VAL A 714 -8.25 -29.60 27.98
CA VAL A 714 -9.19 -28.80 28.80
C VAL A 714 -9.36 -29.37 30.20
N GLY A 715 -9.32 -28.50 31.21
CA GLY A 715 -9.59 -28.81 32.61
C GLY A 715 -8.48 -29.60 33.32
N ARG A 716 -7.24 -29.61 32.79
CA ARG A 716 -6.11 -30.36 33.38
C ARG A 716 -4.93 -29.45 33.76
N ASN A 717 -4.88 -28.26 33.22
CA ASN A 717 -3.85 -27.28 33.55
C ASN A 717 -4.39 -26.25 34.54
N ASP A 718 -3.61 -25.94 35.55
CA ASP A 718 -3.91 -24.82 36.43
C ASP A 718 -3.91 -23.50 35.65
N ARG A 719 -4.47 -22.47 36.27
CA ARG A 719 -4.42 -21.13 35.69
C ARG A 719 -2.96 -20.68 35.57
N SER A 720 -2.61 -20.07 34.42
CA SER A 720 -1.26 -19.54 34.22
C SER A 720 -0.94 -18.47 35.27
N ASP A 721 0.34 -18.34 35.59
CA ASP A 721 0.82 -17.29 36.53
C ASP A 721 0.38 -15.91 36.08
N LEU A 722 0.38 -15.67 34.75
CA LEU A 722 -0.10 -14.43 34.16
C LEU A 722 -1.62 -14.21 34.40
N ALA A 723 -2.43 -15.24 34.25
CA ALA A 723 -3.88 -15.16 34.55
C ALA A 723 -4.13 -14.87 36.02
N MET A 724 -3.35 -15.50 36.91
CA MET A 724 -3.42 -15.24 38.35
C MET A 724 -2.96 -13.82 38.68
N TRP A 725 -1.93 -13.33 37.99
CA TRP A 725 -1.47 -11.95 38.16
C TRP A 725 -2.54 -10.93 37.76
N TYR A 726 -3.22 -11.12 36.61
CA TYR A 726 -4.31 -10.23 36.19
C TYR A 726 -5.48 -10.22 37.20
N LEU A 727 -5.85 -11.38 37.72
CA LEU A 727 -6.92 -11.48 38.70
C LEU A 727 -6.60 -10.80 40.03
N GLN A 728 -5.34 -10.84 40.48
CA GLN A 728 -4.89 -10.30 41.76
C GLN A 728 -4.52 -8.81 41.69
N ASN A 729 -3.89 -8.40 40.58
CA ASN A 729 -3.32 -7.09 40.44
C ASN A 729 -4.09 -6.19 39.47
N GLY A 730 -4.82 -6.77 38.52
CA GLY A 730 -5.59 -6.01 37.53
C GLY A 730 -6.42 -4.89 38.15
N PRO A 731 -7.33 -5.20 39.08
CA PRO A 731 -8.14 -4.16 39.72
C PRO A 731 -7.36 -3.07 40.45
N LYS A 732 -6.17 -3.38 40.97
CA LYS A 732 -5.32 -2.40 41.66
C LYS A 732 -4.57 -1.48 40.70
N VAL A 733 -4.18 -2.00 39.55
CA VAL A 733 -3.40 -1.27 38.51
C VAL A 733 -4.30 -0.40 37.67
N THR A 734 -5.48 -0.91 37.30
CA THR A 734 -6.41 -0.26 36.37
C THR A 734 -7.52 0.51 37.10
N GLU A 735 -7.65 0.36 38.43
CA GLU A 735 -8.76 0.89 39.23
C GLU A 735 -10.15 0.46 38.68
N GLY A 736 -10.20 -0.67 37.94
CA GLY A 736 -11.40 -1.23 37.34
C GLY A 736 -11.61 -2.69 37.79
N ASP A 737 -12.82 -3.00 38.25
CA ASP A 737 -13.15 -4.34 38.75
C ASP A 737 -13.45 -5.36 37.65
N ASN A 738 -13.71 -4.89 36.42
CA ASN A 738 -13.95 -5.75 35.28
C ASN A 738 -12.63 -6.14 34.59
N VAL A 739 -12.02 -7.24 35.07
CA VAL A 739 -10.71 -7.71 34.56
C VAL A 739 -10.75 -8.04 33.06
N VAL A 740 -11.89 -8.51 32.51
CA VAL A 740 -12.01 -8.82 31.08
C VAL A 740 -11.87 -7.54 30.26
N ASN A 741 -12.65 -6.53 30.58
CA ASN A 741 -12.62 -5.26 29.85
C ASN A 741 -11.28 -4.54 30.01
N THR A 742 -10.71 -4.50 31.25
CA THR A 742 -9.43 -3.84 31.48
C THR A 742 -8.26 -4.53 30.75
N ILE A 743 -8.29 -5.85 30.57
CA ILE A 743 -7.33 -6.54 29.70
C ILE A 743 -7.47 -6.03 28.26
N LEU A 744 -8.68 -5.93 27.72
CA LEU A 744 -8.93 -5.56 26.33
C LEU A 744 -8.62 -4.10 26.01
N VAL A 745 -8.83 -3.19 26.99
CA VAL A 745 -8.71 -1.75 26.71
C VAL A 745 -7.49 -1.07 27.35
N GLU A 746 -6.80 -1.76 28.28
CA GLU A 746 -5.62 -1.22 28.96
C GLU A 746 -4.37 -2.09 28.77
N PHE A 747 -4.35 -3.33 29.30
CA PHE A 747 -3.18 -4.17 29.21
C PHE A 747 -2.85 -4.63 27.79
N ARG A 748 -3.87 -4.94 26.98
CA ARG A 748 -3.75 -5.44 25.61
C ARG A 748 -4.56 -4.63 24.61
N ALA A 749 -4.66 -3.33 24.85
CA ALA A 749 -5.42 -2.42 23.97
C ALA A 749 -4.96 -2.45 22.50
N PHE A 750 -3.71 -2.85 22.24
CA PHE A 750 -3.19 -2.99 20.88
C PHE A 750 -3.87 -4.13 20.09
N ASP A 751 -4.26 -5.23 20.76
CA ASP A 751 -5.03 -6.31 20.11
C ASP A 751 -6.40 -5.78 19.64
N THR A 752 -7.08 -5.07 20.54
CA THR A 752 -8.39 -4.44 20.24
C THR A 752 -8.28 -3.37 19.15
N MET A 753 -7.16 -2.65 19.08
CA MET A 753 -6.85 -1.74 17.97
C MET A 753 -6.74 -2.49 16.64
N GLY A 754 -6.12 -3.67 16.65
CA GLY A 754 -6.05 -4.56 15.48
C GLY A 754 -7.44 -5.00 15.02
N GLU A 755 -8.29 -5.45 15.96
CA GLU A 755 -9.68 -5.81 15.68
C GLU A 755 -10.47 -4.63 15.09
N LEU A 756 -10.31 -3.44 15.66
CA LEU A 756 -10.92 -2.22 15.16
C LEU A 756 -10.51 -1.93 13.70
N SER A 757 -9.25 -2.14 13.39
CA SER A 757 -8.72 -1.96 12.03
C SER A 757 -9.35 -2.93 11.04
N VAL A 758 -9.54 -4.20 11.44
CA VAL A 758 -10.22 -5.22 10.61
C VAL A 758 -11.69 -4.84 10.42
N LEU A 759 -12.39 -4.40 11.46
CA LEU A 759 -13.78 -3.92 11.36
C LEU A 759 -13.90 -2.72 10.42
N GLY A 760 -12.91 -1.80 10.49
CA GLY A 760 -12.83 -0.65 9.59
C GLY A 760 -12.66 -1.06 8.13
N MET A 761 -11.77 -2.01 7.86
CA MET A 761 -11.58 -2.56 6.51
C MET A 761 -12.86 -3.27 6.01
N ALA A 762 -13.50 -4.08 6.85
CA ALA A 762 -14.75 -4.74 6.52
C ALA A 762 -15.86 -3.72 6.16
N ALA A 763 -16.00 -2.65 6.95
CA ALA A 763 -16.97 -1.58 6.67
C ALA A 763 -16.69 -0.88 5.34
N ILE A 764 -15.40 -0.60 5.01
CA ILE A 764 -15.01 0.00 3.73
C ILE A 764 -15.33 -0.94 2.55
N VAL A 765 -15.01 -2.22 2.67
CA VAL A 765 -15.30 -3.22 1.63
C VAL A 765 -16.80 -3.34 1.41
N ILE A 766 -17.60 -3.45 2.48
CA ILE A 766 -19.06 -3.48 2.40
C ILE A 766 -19.58 -2.20 1.73
N ALA A 767 -19.08 -1.02 2.11
CA ALA A 767 -19.45 0.25 1.51
C ALA A 767 -19.14 0.28 0.00
N ALA A 768 -17.96 -0.18 -0.40
CA ALA A 768 -17.54 -0.24 -1.80
C ALA A 768 -18.45 -1.16 -2.62
N VAL A 769 -18.75 -2.36 -2.10
CA VAL A 769 -19.68 -3.31 -2.75
C VAL A 769 -21.08 -2.71 -2.85
N VAL A 770 -21.60 -2.15 -1.76
CA VAL A 770 -22.94 -1.56 -1.70
C VAL A 770 -23.08 -0.36 -2.66
N THR A 771 -22.05 0.45 -2.80
CA THR A 771 -22.09 1.58 -3.74
C THR A 771 -22.04 1.15 -5.21
N SER A 772 -21.45 -0.01 -5.49
CA SER A 772 -21.40 -0.58 -6.84
C SER A 772 -22.62 -1.40 -7.22
N MET A 773 -23.46 -1.79 -6.25
CA MET A 773 -24.67 -2.57 -6.51
C MET A 773 -25.78 -1.72 -7.13
N PRO A 774 -26.51 -2.24 -8.14
CA PRO A 774 -27.70 -1.59 -8.66
C PRO A 774 -28.76 -1.46 -7.57
N ARG A 775 -29.45 -0.33 -7.52
CA ARG A 775 -30.49 -0.03 -6.54
C ARG A 775 -31.86 -0.21 -7.15
N TYR A 776 -32.85 -0.47 -6.34
CA TYR A 776 -34.24 -0.38 -6.76
C TYR A 776 -34.53 1.07 -7.22
N PRO A 777 -35.08 1.28 -8.42
CA PRO A 777 -35.61 2.59 -8.78
C PRO A 777 -36.75 2.95 -7.81
N PHE A 778 -36.84 4.22 -7.44
CA PHE A 778 -37.80 4.72 -6.47
C PHE A 778 -39.19 4.74 -7.11
N MET A 779 -39.92 3.61 -7.10
CA MET A 779 -41.32 3.54 -7.50
C MET A 779 -42.20 3.35 -6.26
N ARG A 780 -43.23 4.19 -6.12
CA ARG A 780 -44.25 4.07 -5.07
C ARG A 780 -44.97 2.73 -5.22
N GLY A 781 -44.87 1.86 -4.22
CA GLY A 781 -45.73 0.67 -4.10
C GLY A 781 -45.09 -0.71 -4.33
N THR A 782 -43.83 -0.79 -4.78
CA THR A 782 -43.24 -2.06 -5.30
C THR A 782 -42.24 -2.77 -4.36
N HIS A 783 -41.87 -2.17 -3.23
CA HIS A 783 -40.90 -2.79 -2.34
C HIS A 783 -41.55 -3.62 -1.24
N PRO A 784 -41.15 -4.88 -1.04
CA PRO A 784 -41.66 -5.67 0.06
C PRO A 784 -41.24 -5.07 1.42
N ALA A 785 -42.09 -5.22 2.43
CA ALA A 785 -41.70 -4.83 3.79
C ALA A 785 -40.63 -5.80 4.34
N PRO A 786 -39.72 -5.33 5.24
CA PRO A 786 -38.72 -6.19 5.87
C PRO A 786 -39.37 -7.40 6.62
N ILE A 787 -40.51 -7.18 7.22
CA ILE A 787 -41.32 -8.21 7.90
C ILE A 787 -42.76 -8.17 7.37
N GLY A 788 -43.24 -9.26 6.69
CA GLY A 788 -44.60 -9.38 6.22
C GLY A 788 -44.92 -8.62 4.92
N HIS A 789 -46.18 -8.75 4.44
CA HIS A 789 -46.58 -8.15 3.17
C HIS A 789 -47.51 -6.95 3.33
N ALA A 790 -47.92 -6.62 4.55
CA ALA A 790 -48.91 -5.57 4.81
C ALA A 790 -48.32 -4.42 5.62
N GLU A 791 -48.56 -3.18 5.17
CA GLU A 791 -48.21 -1.96 5.93
C GLU A 791 -48.82 -1.98 7.35
N LEU A 792 -49.95 -2.60 7.53
CA LEU A 792 -50.63 -2.76 8.83
C LEU A 792 -49.77 -3.50 9.87
N ASN A 793 -48.93 -4.46 9.47
CA ASN A 793 -48.05 -5.20 10.36
C ASN A 793 -46.93 -4.33 10.97
N THR A 794 -46.65 -3.17 10.41
CA THR A 794 -45.62 -2.24 10.91
C THR A 794 -46.13 -1.32 12.00
N ILE A 795 -47.46 -1.17 12.16
CA ILE A 795 -48.05 -0.24 13.16
C ILE A 795 -47.71 -0.69 14.59
N PRO A 796 -47.95 -1.95 15.02
CA PRO A 796 -47.59 -2.44 16.35
C PRO A 796 -46.09 -2.28 16.62
N MET A 797 -45.23 -2.56 15.62
CA MET A 797 -43.78 -2.43 15.74
C MET A 797 -43.38 -0.98 15.94
N LYS A 798 -43.92 -0.03 15.17
CA LYS A 798 -43.68 1.39 15.35
C LYS A 798 -44.10 1.92 16.73
N THR A 799 -45.22 1.42 17.25
CA THR A 799 -45.69 1.81 18.58
C THR A 799 -44.76 1.27 19.67
N LEU A 800 -44.35 0.01 19.55
CA LEU A 800 -43.38 -0.62 20.46
C LEU A 800 -42.02 0.15 20.43
N LEU A 801 -41.56 0.51 19.26
CA LEU A 801 -40.29 1.22 19.09
C LEU A 801 -40.26 2.60 19.76
N LYS A 802 -41.36 3.32 19.83
CA LYS A 802 -41.41 4.60 20.53
C LYS A 802 -41.01 4.46 22.00
N ILE A 803 -41.27 3.30 22.59
CA ILE A 803 -40.92 2.99 23.98
C ILE A 803 -39.56 2.30 24.06
N MET A 804 -39.34 1.32 23.21
CA MET A 804 -38.11 0.49 23.24
C MET A 804 -36.86 1.25 22.83
N LEU A 805 -36.92 2.14 21.81
CA LEU A 805 -35.75 2.82 21.31
C LEU A 805 -35.06 3.73 22.34
N PRO A 806 -35.80 4.61 23.07
CA PRO A 806 -35.20 5.36 24.19
C PRO A 806 -34.65 4.46 25.27
N PHE A 807 -35.39 3.40 25.63
CA PHE A 807 -34.96 2.43 26.65
C PHE A 807 -33.64 1.73 26.23
N LEU A 808 -33.56 1.22 25.00
CA LEU A 808 -32.33 0.59 24.48
C LEU A 808 -31.19 1.57 24.34
N GLY A 809 -31.46 2.84 24.02
CA GLY A 809 -30.44 3.90 23.97
C GLY A 809 -29.87 4.17 25.35
N VAL A 810 -30.71 4.31 26.38
CA VAL A 810 -30.29 4.47 27.78
C VAL A 810 -29.54 3.22 28.25
N LEU A 811 -30.05 2.03 27.93
CA LEU A 811 -29.39 0.76 28.28
C LEU A 811 -28.02 0.63 27.66
N SER A 812 -27.87 0.98 26.37
CA SER A 812 -26.59 1.00 25.68
C SER A 812 -25.61 1.96 26.38
N ALA A 813 -26.05 3.18 26.70
CA ALA A 813 -25.21 4.15 27.40
C ALA A 813 -24.80 3.67 28.81
N LEU A 814 -25.71 3.03 29.56
CA LEU A 814 -25.42 2.46 30.89
C LEU A 814 -24.42 1.30 30.79
N ILE A 815 -24.58 0.38 29.81
CA ILE A 815 -23.67 -0.73 29.58
C ILE A 815 -22.28 -0.20 29.22
N PHE A 816 -22.21 0.83 28.40
CA PHE A 816 -20.96 1.50 28.08
C PHE A 816 -20.30 2.06 29.33
N TRP A 817 -21.03 2.85 30.10
CA TRP A 817 -20.50 3.54 31.27
C TRP A 817 -19.97 2.60 32.34
N ARG A 818 -20.72 1.53 32.61
CA ARG A 818 -20.34 0.59 33.66
C ARG A 818 -19.26 -0.43 33.25
N GLY A 819 -18.87 -0.48 31.95
CA GLY A 819 -17.99 -1.52 31.39
C GLY A 819 -16.65 -1.67 32.08
N HIS A 820 -16.13 -0.62 32.71
CA HIS A 820 -14.87 -0.64 33.44
C HIS A 820 -14.97 -1.41 34.79
N ASN A 821 -16.13 -1.38 35.45
CA ASN A 821 -16.33 -1.98 36.78
C ASN A 821 -17.28 -3.18 36.79
N SER A 822 -18.07 -3.37 35.74
CA SER A 822 -19.09 -4.41 35.66
C SER A 822 -19.19 -4.92 34.23
N PRO A 823 -19.82 -6.11 33.99
CA PRO A 823 -20.03 -6.59 32.65
C PRO A 823 -20.61 -5.56 31.70
N GLY A 824 -19.91 -5.28 30.59
CA GLY A 824 -20.26 -4.19 29.65
C GLY A 824 -19.11 -3.80 28.73
N GLY A 825 -19.01 -2.48 28.45
CA GLY A 825 -18.00 -1.89 27.58
C GLY A 825 -18.53 -1.48 26.22
N GLY A 826 -17.67 -0.82 25.43
CA GLY A 826 -18.05 -0.23 24.13
C GLY A 826 -18.57 -1.21 23.11
N PHE A 827 -17.94 -2.39 23.02
CA PHE A 827 -18.37 -3.42 22.08
C PHE A 827 -19.78 -3.94 22.38
N ILE A 828 -20.07 -4.31 23.64
CA ILE A 828 -21.37 -4.81 24.07
C ILE A 828 -22.44 -3.73 23.91
N ALA A 829 -22.13 -2.51 24.33
CA ALA A 829 -23.02 -1.36 24.18
C ALA A 829 -23.35 -1.07 22.70
N ALA A 830 -22.38 -1.17 21.80
CA ALA A 830 -22.59 -1.02 20.36
C ALA A 830 -23.49 -2.12 19.78
N LEU A 831 -23.38 -3.36 20.26
CA LEU A 831 -24.28 -4.44 19.85
C LEU A 831 -25.74 -4.17 20.26
N VAL A 832 -25.98 -3.64 21.46
CA VAL A 832 -27.33 -3.24 21.90
C VAL A 832 -27.87 -2.11 21.00
N ALA A 833 -27.05 -1.11 20.70
CA ALA A 833 -27.44 -0.04 19.78
C ALA A 833 -27.65 -0.56 18.34
N GLY A 834 -26.85 -1.50 17.88
CA GLY A 834 -27.03 -2.21 16.61
C GLY A 834 -28.33 -2.99 16.55
N GLY A 835 -28.70 -3.68 17.63
CA GLY A 835 -30.01 -4.33 17.82
C GLY A 835 -31.17 -3.34 17.72
N ALA A 836 -31.02 -2.17 18.34
CA ALA A 836 -32.02 -1.08 18.23
C ALA A 836 -32.16 -0.59 16.77
N LEU A 837 -31.05 -0.42 16.03
CA LEU A 837 -31.10 -0.09 14.60
C LEU A 837 -31.79 -1.17 13.76
N MET A 838 -31.58 -2.44 14.09
CA MET A 838 -32.26 -3.55 13.43
C MET A 838 -33.77 -3.49 13.67
N LEU A 839 -34.21 -3.19 14.89
CA LEU A 839 -35.64 -3.00 15.21
C LEU A 839 -36.23 -1.81 14.43
N VAL A 840 -35.49 -0.73 14.28
CA VAL A 840 -35.87 0.42 13.42
C VAL A 840 -36.06 -0.05 11.97
N TYR A 841 -35.14 -0.84 11.44
CA TYR A 841 -35.26 -1.40 10.11
C TYR A 841 -36.54 -2.23 9.94
N PHE A 842 -36.87 -3.06 10.92
CA PHE A 842 -38.10 -3.88 10.91
C PHE A 842 -39.40 -3.06 10.94
N SER A 843 -39.33 -1.85 11.47
CA SER A 843 -40.50 -0.98 11.53
C SER A 843 -40.86 -0.29 10.23
N TYR A 844 -39.96 -0.38 9.24
CA TYR A 844 -40.20 0.28 7.95
C TYR A 844 -41.30 -0.47 7.16
N PRO A 845 -42.25 0.26 6.56
CA PRO A 845 -43.27 -0.34 5.70
C PRO A 845 -42.69 -0.84 4.36
N ARG A 846 -41.46 -0.51 4.05
CA ARG A 846 -40.75 -0.88 2.83
C ARG A 846 -39.29 -1.17 3.14
N ASP A 847 -38.69 -1.99 2.28
CA ASP A 847 -37.27 -2.31 2.36
C ASP A 847 -36.43 -1.07 1.94
N GLN A 848 -35.93 -0.34 2.92
CA GLN A 848 -35.16 0.89 2.71
C GLN A 848 -33.99 0.97 3.69
N ARG A 849 -33.02 1.81 3.38
CA ARG A 849 -31.83 2.02 4.22
C ARG A 849 -32.21 2.73 5.52
N VAL A 850 -31.59 2.32 6.62
CA VAL A 850 -31.77 2.95 7.93
C VAL A 850 -30.98 4.27 8.02
N ALA A 851 -29.80 4.32 7.41
CA ALA A 851 -28.94 5.49 7.42
C ALA A 851 -28.38 5.81 6.02
N ARG A 852 -28.01 7.07 5.78
CA ARG A 852 -27.28 7.45 4.58
C ARG A 852 -25.94 6.69 4.50
N VAL A 853 -25.50 6.29 3.31
CA VAL A 853 -24.28 5.45 3.12
C VAL A 853 -23.04 6.05 3.77
N ASN A 854 -22.92 7.36 3.79
CA ASN A 854 -21.77 8.04 4.37
C ASN A 854 -21.74 8.01 5.91
N VAL A 855 -22.90 7.92 6.57
CA VAL A 855 -22.99 7.97 8.05
C VAL A 855 -22.29 6.77 8.70
N PRO A 856 -22.53 5.52 8.31
CA PRO A 856 -21.81 4.37 8.84
C PRO A 856 -20.29 4.44 8.63
N VAL A 857 -19.86 4.87 7.44
CA VAL A 857 -18.42 5.02 7.11
C VAL A 857 -17.78 6.10 7.99
N ILE A 858 -18.47 7.24 8.18
CA ILE A 858 -17.99 8.32 9.05
C ILE A 858 -17.91 7.84 10.50
N LEU A 859 -18.93 7.12 10.99
CA LEU A 859 -18.93 6.58 12.36
C LEU A 859 -17.75 5.64 12.58
N THR A 860 -17.52 4.71 11.64
CA THR A 860 -16.37 3.80 11.70
C THR A 860 -15.04 4.56 11.68
N GLY A 861 -14.90 5.53 10.78
CA GLY A 861 -13.68 6.34 10.68
C GLY A 861 -13.43 7.19 11.93
N VAL A 862 -14.45 7.85 12.45
CA VAL A 862 -14.36 8.62 13.71
C VAL A 862 -14.03 7.70 14.88
N GLY A 863 -14.62 6.50 14.93
CA GLY A 863 -14.31 5.51 15.97
C GLY A 863 -12.83 5.12 15.97
N ILE A 864 -12.28 4.77 14.81
CA ILE A 864 -10.86 4.44 14.68
C ILE A 864 -9.97 5.64 15.05
N MET A 865 -10.32 6.84 14.60
CA MET A 865 -9.55 8.05 14.93
C MET A 865 -9.60 8.36 16.43
N THR A 866 -10.73 8.13 17.11
CA THR A 866 -10.86 8.30 18.55
C THR A 866 -9.98 7.31 19.32
N ALA A 867 -9.93 6.05 18.88
CA ALA A 867 -9.07 5.04 19.47
C ALA A 867 -7.58 5.37 19.27
N VAL A 868 -7.17 5.80 18.07
CA VAL A 868 -5.81 6.26 17.79
C VAL A 868 -5.47 7.47 18.64
N PHE A 869 -6.39 8.43 18.76
CA PHE A 869 -6.20 9.62 19.59
C PHE A 869 -5.95 9.27 21.05
N SER A 870 -6.72 8.31 21.60
CA SER A 870 -6.48 7.80 22.96
C SER A 870 -5.07 7.20 23.08
N GLY A 871 -4.62 6.46 22.08
CA GLY A 871 -3.26 5.92 22.03
C GLY A 871 -2.19 6.99 22.01
N VAL A 872 -2.39 8.06 21.24
CA VAL A 872 -1.47 9.22 21.20
C VAL A 872 -1.39 9.92 22.55
N LEU A 873 -2.51 10.04 23.28
CA LEU A 873 -2.47 10.60 24.63
C LEU A 873 -1.57 9.79 25.57
N GLY A 874 -1.54 8.46 25.42
CA GLY A 874 -0.66 7.59 26.19
C GLY A 874 0.83 7.91 26.04
N LEU A 875 1.27 8.47 24.89
CA LEU A 875 2.66 8.91 24.68
C LEU A 875 3.12 9.96 25.69
N MET A 876 2.21 10.71 26.29
CA MET A 876 2.53 11.66 27.36
C MET A 876 3.05 10.95 28.62
N LYS A 877 2.81 9.65 28.77
CA LYS A 877 3.28 8.79 29.85
C LYS A 877 4.36 7.79 29.40
N GLY A 878 4.88 7.95 28.17
CA GLY A 878 6.04 7.22 27.66
C GLY A 878 5.73 6.07 26.71
N SER A 879 4.48 5.64 26.54
CA SER A 879 4.11 4.58 25.62
C SER A 879 2.77 4.83 24.93
N PHE A 880 2.67 4.42 23.66
CA PHE A 880 1.40 4.46 22.92
C PHE A 880 0.38 3.52 23.60
N LEU A 881 -0.87 3.98 23.74
CA LEU A 881 -1.95 3.28 24.45
C LEU A 881 -1.72 3.10 25.97
N PHE A 882 -0.75 3.81 26.57
CA PHE A 882 -0.62 3.79 28.02
C PHE A 882 -1.82 4.49 28.66
N PRO A 883 -2.56 3.84 29.59
CA PRO A 883 -3.74 4.43 30.21
C PRO A 883 -3.36 5.58 31.16
N ILE A 884 -4.10 6.67 31.07
CA ILE A 884 -3.96 7.80 32.00
C ILE A 884 -5.22 7.83 32.85
N HIS A 885 -5.03 7.62 34.16
CA HIS A 885 -6.12 7.62 35.13
C HIS A 885 -6.31 9.01 35.76
N GLY A 886 -7.55 9.36 36.05
CA GLY A 886 -7.89 10.60 36.72
C GLY A 886 -9.25 10.52 37.43
N HIS A 887 -9.47 11.33 38.46
CA HIS A 887 -10.75 11.37 39.19
C HIS A 887 -11.42 12.73 38.97
N PHE A 888 -12.68 12.69 38.54
CA PHE A 888 -13.50 13.89 38.36
C PHE A 888 -14.88 13.69 39.00
N LEU A 889 -15.30 14.60 39.87
CA LEU A 889 -16.57 14.51 40.64
C LEU A 889 -16.74 13.17 41.37
N GLY A 890 -15.67 12.59 41.92
CA GLY A 890 -15.71 11.32 42.64
C GLY A 890 -15.89 10.08 41.76
N GLN A 891 -15.83 10.26 40.42
CA GLN A 891 -15.84 9.15 39.44
C GLN A 891 -14.45 8.97 38.86
N HIS A 892 -14.06 7.73 38.65
CA HIS A 892 -12.82 7.36 38.00
C HIS A 892 -12.98 7.49 36.46
N PHE A 893 -12.07 8.19 35.82
CA PHE A 893 -11.98 8.34 34.36
C PHE A 893 -10.60 7.90 33.91
N THR A 894 -10.56 7.19 32.79
CA THR A 894 -9.32 6.79 32.18
C THR A 894 -9.37 7.04 30.67
N THR A 895 -8.20 7.25 30.04
CA THR A 895 -8.11 7.37 28.58
C THR A 895 -8.55 6.10 27.87
N SER A 896 -8.55 4.95 28.53
CA SER A 896 -9.12 3.70 28.01
C SER A 896 -10.64 3.79 27.77
N MET A 897 -11.38 4.66 28.50
CA MET A 897 -12.79 4.93 28.20
C MET A 897 -12.95 5.69 26.86
N ILE A 898 -11.98 6.56 26.51
CA ILE A 898 -11.97 7.23 25.19
C ILE A 898 -11.68 6.21 24.10
N PHE A 899 -10.77 5.29 24.37
CA PHE A 899 -10.49 4.16 23.46
C PHE A 899 -11.74 3.31 23.25
N ASP A 900 -12.41 2.95 24.33
CA ASP A 900 -13.65 2.13 24.30
C ASP A 900 -14.80 2.85 23.58
N LEU A 901 -14.88 4.20 23.68
CA LEU A 901 -15.80 4.99 22.87
C LEU A 901 -15.47 4.87 21.36
N GLY A 902 -14.18 4.84 21.03
CA GLY A 902 -13.74 4.56 19.67
C GLY A 902 -14.24 3.19 19.17
N VAL A 903 -14.14 2.16 20.01
CA VAL A 903 -14.67 0.82 19.73
C VAL A 903 -16.19 0.87 19.52
N TYR A 904 -16.92 1.53 20.43
CA TYR A 904 -18.36 1.70 20.32
C TYR A 904 -18.79 2.30 18.99
N LEU A 905 -18.17 3.40 18.58
CA LEU A 905 -18.52 4.11 17.34
C LEU A 905 -18.17 3.27 16.09
N ALA A 906 -17.03 2.59 16.08
CA ALA A 906 -16.60 1.79 14.95
C ALA A 906 -17.48 0.56 14.76
N VAL A 907 -17.80 -0.15 15.83
CA VAL A 907 -18.73 -1.32 15.80
C VAL A 907 -20.13 -0.90 15.40
N LEU A 908 -20.65 0.19 15.95
CA LEU A 908 -21.95 0.73 15.56
C LEU A 908 -22.00 1.14 14.08
N GLY A 909 -20.89 1.76 13.59
CA GLY A 909 -20.75 2.09 12.18
C GLY A 909 -20.79 0.84 11.30
N MET A 910 -20.04 -0.20 11.62
CA MET A 910 -20.02 -1.45 10.88
C MET A 910 -21.39 -2.15 10.89
N LEU A 911 -22.05 -2.24 12.04
CA LEU A 911 -23.39 -2.82 12.17
C LEU A 911 -24.42 -2.02 11.37
N SER A 912 -24.36 -0.69 11.42
CA SER A 912 -25.22 0.18 10.61
C SER A 912 -25.03 -0.05 9.11
N MET A 913 -23.79 -0.30 8.68
CA MET A 913 -23.49 -0.66 7.29
C MET A 913 -24.07 -2.02 6.94
N ALA A 914 -23.91 -3.02 7.80
CA ALA A 914 -24.45 -4.36 7.59
C ALA A 914 -25.99 -4.33 7.46
N VAL A 915 -26.68 -3.57 8.31
CA VAL A 915 -28.14 -3.38 8.22
C VAL A 915 -28.54 -2.69 6.91
N ASN A 916 -27.77 -1.70 6.48
CA ASN A 916 -28.04 -1.02 5.20
C ASN A 916 -27.91 -1.93 3.97
N VAL A 917 -27.07 -2.98 4.03
CA VAL A 917 -26.96 -4.00 2.97
C VAL A 917 -28.26 -4.78 2.77
N LEU A 918 -29.05 -4.94 3.85
CA LEU A 918 -30.31 -5.65 3.79
C LEU A 918 -31.42 -4.89 3.06
N GLY A 919 -31.24 -3.57 2.87
CA GLY A 919 -32.28 -2.69 2.36
C GLY A 919 -31.96 -2.01 1.02
N GLY A 920 -32.91 -1.97 0.09
CA GLY A 920 -32.88 -1.13 -1.09
C GLY A 920 -31.97 -1.56 -2.23
N TYR A 921 -31.43 -2.78 -2.24
CA TYR A 921 -30.54 -3.28 -3.29
C TYR A 921 -31.18 -4.43 -4.07
N LEU A 922 -30.95 -4.44 -5.41
CA LEU A 922 -31.26 -5.60 -6.24
C LEU A 922 -30.35 -6.76 -5.85
N ARG A 923 -30.94 -7.90 -5.52
CA ARG A 923 -30.21 -9.08 -5.08
C ARG A 923 -29.97 -10.03 -6.26
N PRO A 924 -28.85 -10.76 -6.25
CA PRO A 924 -28.60 -11.79 -7.24
C PRO A 924 -29.77 -12.80 -7.29
N GLY A 925 -30.31 -13.07 -8.46
CA GLY A 925 -31.45 -13.98 -8.68
C GLY A 925 -32.83 -13.34 -8.63
N MET A 926 -32.97 -12.03 -8.36
CA MET A 926 -34.23 -11.31 -8.62
C MET A 926 -34.30 -10.91 -10.08
N GLU A 927 -35.25 -11.47 -10.82
CA GLU A 927 -35.49 -11.09 -12.20
C GLU A 927 -36.18 -9.72 -12.26
N TYR A 928 -35.80 -8.92 -13.24
CA TYR A 928 -36.38 -7.58 -13.46
C TYR A 928 -37.88 -7.64 -13.75
N GLU A 929 -38.35 -8.76 -14.28
CA GLU A 929 -39.78 -9.00 -14.62
C GLU A 929 -40.65 -9.13 -13.37
N ASP A 930 -40.10 -9.62 -12.26
CA ASP A 930 -40.83 -9.79 -10.99
C ASP A 930 -41.09 -8.43 -10.29
N LEU A 931 -40.45 -7.35 -10.75
CA LEU A 931 -40.49 -6.06 -10.12
C LEU A 931 -41.37 -5.02 -10.82
N ASN A 932 -42.14 -5.41 -11.89
CA ASN A 932 -42.98 -4.49 -12.68
C ASN A 932 -42.25 -3.23 -13.15
N PHE A 933 -40.96 -3.32 -13.46
CA PHE A 933 -40.21 -2.20 -14.03
C PHE A 933 -40.65 -1.93 -15.45
N THR A 934 -40.99 -0.69 -15.77
CA THR A 934 -41.08 -0.26 -17.15
C THR A 934 -39.69 -0.38 -17.78
N ARG A 935 -39.63 -0.99 -18.94
CA ARG A 935 -38.42 -1.43 -19.66
C ARG A 935 -37.34 -0.37 -19.97
N VAL A 936 -37.48 0.84 -19.45
CA VAL A 936 -36.58 1.96 -19.70
C VAL A 936 -35.30 1.84 -18.86
N ASP A 937 -35.35 1.09 -17.75
CA ASP A 937 -34.24 1.03 -16.79
C ASP A 937 -33.50 -0.31 -16.83
N SER A 938 -33.24 -0.85 -18.00
CA SER A 938 -32.45 -2.06 -18.19
C SER A 938 -31.01 -1.87 -17.69
N PRO A 939 -30.45 -2.79 -16.87
CA PRO A 939 -29.07 -2.68 -16.38
C PRO A 939 -28.00 -2.85 -17.47
N LEU A 940 -28.40 -3.23 -18.69
CA LEU A 940 -27.50 -3.33 -19.83
C LEU A 940 -27.14 -1.95 -20.42
N VAL A 941 -27.83 -0.89 -20.00
CA VAL A 941 -27.44 0.50 -20.29
C VAL A 941 -26.92 1.11 -19.00
N SER A 942 -25.79 0.63 -18.52
CA SER A 942 -25.10 1.23 -17.39
C SER A 942 -24.33 2.47 -17.82
N THR A 943 -25.05 3.57 -18.04
CA THR A 943 -24.46 4.83 -17.63
C THR A 943 -24.53 4.88 -16.11
N PRO A 944 -23.45 5.18 -15.39
CA PRO A 944 -23.54 5.44 -13.96
C PRO A 944 -24.56 6.58 -13.79
N VAL A 945 -25.68 6.31 -13.15
CA VAL A 945 -26.63 7.35 -12.76
C VAL A 945 -25.94 8.12 -11.63
N VAL A 946 -25.11 9.03 -12.02
CA VAL A 946 -24.71 10.16 -11.17
C VAL A 946 -26.01 10.89 -10.89
N GLY A 947 -26.33 11.07 -9.61
CA GLY A 947 -27.59 11.58 -9.10
C GLY A 947 -28.20 12.64 -10.00
N VAL A 948 -29.26 12.27 -10.70
CA VAL A 948 -30.10 13.22 -11.40
C VAL A 948 -31.01 13.79 -10.32
N ASP A 949 -30.74 15.03 -9.96
CA ASP A 949 -31.73 15.85 -9.25
C ASP A 949 -33.05 15.78 -10.04
N ALA A 950 -34.12 15.45 -9.33
CA ALA A 950 -35.46 15.19 -9.87
C ALA A 950 -36.14 16.45 -10.49
N GLN A 951 -35.38 17.38 -11.03
CA GLN A 951 -35.89 18.63 -11.63
C GLN A 951 -35.50 18.83 -13.09
N HIS A 952 -34.89 17.86 -13.76
CA HIS A 952 -34.69 17.97 -15.20
C HIS A 952 -35.70 17.09 -15.93
N GLU A 953 -36.65 17.72 -16.60
CA GLU A 953 -37.47 17.04 -17.61
C GLU A 953 -36.53 16.38 -18.64
N PRO A 954 -36.75 15.11 -19.00
CA PRO A 954 -35.92 14.44 -20.01
C PRO A 954 -36.05 15.19 -21.34
N ALA A 955 -34.93 15.52 -21.95
CA ALA A 955 -34.90 16.09 -23.28
C ALA A 955 -35.68 15.20 -24.26
N PRO A 956 -36.39 15.76 -25.25
CA PRO A 956 -37.21 14.97 -26.16
C PRO A 956 -36.33 13.98 -26.92
N GLU A 957 -36.65 12.69 -26.82
CA GLU A 957 -35.95 11.60 -27.50
C GLU A 957 -35.96 11.80 -29.02
N THR A 958 -34.78 11.85 -29.61
CA THR A 958 -34.65 11.92 -31.07
C THR A 958 -35.10 10.61 -31.70
N PRO A 959 -35.64 10.63 -32.95
CA PRO A 959 -36.06 9.43 -33.68
C PRO A 959 -34.96 8.38 -33.84
N GLU A 960 -33.71 8.83 -33.81
CA GLU A 960 -32.51 7.97 -33.91
C GLU A 960 -32.25 7.22 -32.62
N HIS A 961 -32.43 7.86 -31.47
CA HIS A 961 -32.34 7.21 -30.15
C HIS A 961 -33.41 6.10 -29.98
N LYS A 962 -34.64 6.38 -30.46
CA LYS A 962 -35.72 5.36 -30.45
C LYS A 962 -35.40 4.15 -31.34
N ARG A 963 -34.69 4.35 -32.47
CA ARG A 963 -34.27 3.26 -33.35
C ARG A 963 -33.16 2.42 -32.70
N ILE A 964 -32.16 3.04 -32.09
CA ILE A 964 -31.05 2.34 -31.41
C ILE A 964 -31.58 1.52 -30.23
N VAL A 965 -32.49 2.09 -29.43
CA VAL A 965 -33.12 1.39 -28.30
C VAL A 965 -34.01 0.25 -28.79
N ALA A 966 -34.73 0.41 -29.90
CA ALA A 966 -35.56 -0.65 -30.44
C ALA A 966 -34.72 -1.80 -31.04
N GLN A 967 -33.54 -1.50 -31.59
CA GLN A 967 -32.63 -2.51 -32.14
C GLN A 967 -31.94 -3.29 -31.01
N ALA A 968 -31.48 -2.59 -29.99
CA ALA A 968 -30.88 -3.22 -28.78
C ALA A 968 -31.88 -4.13 -28.04
N ARG A 969 -33.17 -3.75 -28.02
CA ARG A 969 -34.25 -4.60 -27.49
C ARG A 969 -34.50 -5.86 -28.32
N ARG A 970 -34.42 -5.79 -29.64
CA ARG A 970 -34.50 -6.97 -30.53
C ARG A 970 -33.35 -7.92 -30.32
N ASP A 971 -32.12 -7.39 -30.21
CA ASP A 971 -30.91 -8.19 -30.03
C ASP A 971 -30.90 -8.88 -28.67
N ALA A 972 -31.32 -8.20 -27.61
CA ALA A 972 -31.47 -8.77 -26.27
C ALA A 972 -32.56 -9.86 -26.18
N ALA A 973 -33.69 -9.68 -26.95
CA ALA A 973 -34.73 -10.69 -27.01
C ALA A 973 -34.26 -11.94 -27.79
N LEU A 974 -33.44 -11.78 -28.81
CA LEU A 974 -32.86 -12.89 -29.56
C LEU A 974 -31.83 -13.68 -28.73
N LEU A 975 -31.00 -12.99 -27.94
CA LEU A 975 -30.08 -13.61 -27.02
C LEU A 975 -30.79 -14.38 -25.89
N LYS A 976 -31.91 -13.84 -25.39
CA LYS A 976 -32.74 -14.50 -24.38
C LYS A 976 -33.40 -15.77 -24.92
N LEU A 977 -33.87 -15.77 -26.15
CA LEU A 977 -34.43 -16.93 -26.85
C LEU A 977 -33.38 -18.04 -27.07
N ASP A 978 -32.16 -17.67 -27.40
CA ASP A 978 -31.05 -18.62 -27.60
C ASP A 978 -30.61 -19.23 -26.26
N SER A 979 -30.51 -18.42 -25.22
CA SER A 979 -30.17 -18.90 -23.87
C SER A 979 -31.24 -19.85 -23.30
N SER A 980 -32.52 -19.53 -23.51
CA SER A 980 -33.63 -20.36 -23.05
C SER A 980 -33.70 -21.68 -23.82
N ARG A 981 -33.40 -21.69 -25.12
CA ARG A 981 -33.28 -22.92 -25.92
C ARG A 981 -32.09 -23.77 -25.50
N HIS A 982 -30.98 -23.16 -25.16
CA HIS A 982 -29.80 -23.85 -24.71
C HIS A 982 -29.99 -24.50 -23.31
N ILE A 983 -30.63 -23.78 -22.40
CA ILE A 983 -31.03 -24.33 -21.08
C ILE A 983 -32.03 -25.46 -21.22
N ALA A 984 -33.00 -25.33 -22.13
CA ALA A 984 -33.98 -26.38 -22.38
C ALA A 984 -33.34 -27.63 -23.00
N GLN A 985 -32.33 -27.49 -23.84
CA GLN A 985 -31.54 -28.60 -24.39
C GLN A 985 -30.68 -29.29 -23.32
N ILE A 986 -30.03 -28.55 -22.44
CA ILE A 986 -29.28 -29.08 -21.31
C ILE A 986 -30.19 -29.83 -20.33
N MET A 987 -31.38 -29.30 -20.06
CA MET A 987 -32.36 -29.97 -19.19
C MET A 987 -32.98 -31.24 -19.83
N ALA A 988 -33.09 -31.29 -21.14
CA ALA A 988 -33.61 -32.43 -21.89
C ALA A 988 -32.57 -33.55 -22.05
N SER A 989 -31.27 -33.24 -22.06
CA SER A 989 -30.19 -34.23 -22.19
C SER A 989 -29.84 -34.96 -20.90
N GLY A 990 -30.23 -34.47 -19.73
CA GLY A 990 -29.99 -35.12 -18.44
C GLY A 990 -28.50 -35.27 -18.05
N ASP A 991 -27.57 -34.68 -18.82
CA ASP A 991 -26.14 -34.78 -18.59
C ASP A 991 -25.58 -33.40 -18.22
N PRO A 992 -25.11 -33.20 -16.98
CA PRO A 992 -24.57 -31.93 -16.52
C PRO A 992 -23.16 -31.63 -17.03
N ASP A 993 -22.50 -32.58 -17.73
CA ASP A 993 -21.12 -32.47 -18.20
C ASP A 993 -21.00 -32.50 -19.74
N ALA A 994 -22.07 -32.31 -20.51
CA ALA A 994 -22.01 -32.26 -21.96
C ALA A 994 -21.23 -31.03 -22.44
N ASP A 995 -20.03 -31.26 -22.91
CA ASP A 995 -19.13 -30.29 -23.55
C ASP A 995 -19.79 -29.77 -24.86
N PRO A 996 -20.00 -28.46 -25.04
CA PRO A 996 -20.60 -27.90 -26.24
C PRO A 996 -19.66 -27.91 -27.48
N GLY A 997 -18.54 -28.65 -27.46
CA GLY A 997 -17.46 -28.63 -28.45
C GLY A 997 -17.31 -29.88 -29.37
N GLY A 998 -18.34 -30.75 -29.55
CA GLY A 998 -18.26 -31.92 -30.48
C GLY A 998 -18.50 -31.53 -31.94
N PRO A 999 -17.74 -32.04 -32.94
CA PRO A 999 -17.83 -31.61 -34.33
C PRO A 999 -19.00 -32.23 -35.07
N GLY A 1000 -20.06 -31.47 -35.25
CA GLY A 1000 -21.19 -31.82 -36.11
C GLY A 1000 -21.62 -30.63 -36.95
N GLY A 1001 -21.22 -30.61 -38.21
CA GLY A 1001 -21.31 -29.54 -39.17
C GLY A 1001 -22.69 -28.87 -39.31
N GLY A 1002 -22.70 -27.58 -39.16
CA GLY A 1002 -23.76 -26.68 -39.53
C GLY A 1002 -23.20 -25.25 -39.56
N GLY A 1003 -22.83 -24.79 -40.74
CA GLY A 1003 -22.16 -23.53 -40.98
C GLY A 1003 -22.89 -22.35 -40.37
N LEU A 1004 -22.20 -21.59 -39.51
CA LEU A 1004 -22.57 -20.24 -39.16
C LEU A 1004 -22.59 -19.37 -40.43
N PRO A 1005 -23.62 -18.52 -40.65
CA PRO A 1005 -23.60 -17.55 -41.73
C PRO A 1005 -22.43 -16.56 -41.46
N LYS A 1006 -21.58 -16.42 -42.48
CA LYS A 1006 -20.51 -15.43 -42.54
C LYS A 1006 -21.14 -14.04 -42.26
N VAL A 1007 -20.68 -13.40 -41.22
CA VAL A 1007 -20.89 -11.94 -41.05
C VAL A 1007 -20.20 -11.27 -42.23
N SER A 1008 -20.94 -10.62 -43.07
CA SER A 1008 -20.46 -9.80 -44.17
C SER A 1008 -19.59 -8.70 -43.60
N GLU A 1009 -18.38 -8.59 -44.09
CA GLU A 1009 -17.46 -7.49 -43.83
C GLU A 1009 -18.17 -6.14 -44.09
N ALA A 1010 -18.15 -5.29 -43.09
CA ALA A 1010 -18.53 -3.89 -43.24
C ALA A 1010 -17.47 -3.20 -44.14
N PRO A 1011 -17.85 -2.33 -45.06
CA PRO A 1011 -16.91 -1.64 -45.91
C PRO A 1011 -16.05 -0.68 -45.10
N LYS A 1012 -14.72 -0.79 -45.32
CA LYS A 1012 -13.73 0.18 -44.84
C LYS A 1012 -13.96 1.50 -45.55
N THR A 1013 -14.57 2.47 -44.90
CA THR A 1013 -14.50 3.86 -45.29
C THR A 1013 -13.37 4.52 -44.47
N GLY A 1014 -12.37 5.00 -45.23
CA GLY A 1014 -11.29 5.80 -44.68
C GLY A 1014 -11.77 7.18 -44.18
N PRO A 1015 -10.93 7.84 -43.37
CA PRO A 1015 -11.28 9.14 -42.84
C PRO A 1015 -10.95 10.21 -43.90
N GLU A 1016 -11.98 10.79 -44.49
CA GLU A 1016 -11.88 12.13 -45.13
C GLU A 1016 -12.97 13.02 -44.58
N GLU A 1017 -12.47 14.17 -44.10
CA GLU A 1017 -13.11 15.47 -43.95
C GLU A 1017 -14.42 15.59 -43.20
N LEU A 1018 -14.37 16.33 -42.07
CA LEU A 1018 -15.07 17.63 -41.95
C LEU A 1018 -14.81 18.25 -40.54
N SER A 1019 -14.16 19.41 -40.63
CA SER A 1019 -14.15 20.61 -39.76
C SER A 1019 -14.38 20.43 -38.25
#